data_3d5f1bd84f92d67a84e7d74418471fe9
#
_entry.id   3d5f1bd84f92d67a84e7d74418471fe9
#
_cell.length_a   1.000
_cell.length_b   1.000
_cell.length_c   1.000
_cell.angle_alpha   90.00
_cell.angle_beta   90.00
_cell.angle_gamma   90.00
#
_symmetry.space_group_name_H-M   'P 1'
#
loop_
_entity.id
_entity.type
_entity.pdbx_description
1 polymer ?
#
loop_
_entity_poly.entity_id
_entity_poly.type
_entity_poly.pdbx_seq_one_letter_code
_entity_poly.pdbx_strand_id
1 'polypeptide(L)'
;MRWPGARALIVAAALSGAALAPGVARGDGLADEAEIHFDLGREAFKRRDYLAALDHFLHSNRLVPNRNVTFNIALAYEELGRFADAHRYYVDVRAAEDDPVVVAEIDEAIGRIAPEVAVLRVETSPPGATLYLDRRDLGSRGQSPRPLGLPEGRYRVIAELPGYEPAEIEGVEARRGQVVPVVLELRPIVGTLEIAVRGAPSAAVRVDDEEATPACTAPCALKLSPGRHLLHVSREGFQPVTREVSLAAHATATLAVRLEALSGSLLVRTDERDALVEVDGRPAGFTPTVIQGVLVGKRRVRVSLRGYAPVEREVEVRAGQQSRLLDIQLDPQPEVTTASRYAQSLDDAPASISVVDGREIRAFGYPTVAEALRGVRGVYLSNDHDVVYVGVRGIGEPIDYNTRVLLLSDRHPLNDNVMNSAFLGSEGRTNLHDVERIEVIRGPASVIYGTGAFAGVVNLVPRGRDEPSHVEASIGAYDDHTAQARAAVYYRRSARSGAWLSVAGARSDGIDQPVELREPGSGPRVRIAHGVDAFRSGTLAGRAWDGALTAQWLLTTRTKQVPAGLAHTVFDDPRTVYEDVRMTTELRFEPKIGDTLQIMARAHATGMTFQGDFAHDPMLLEDYRGTRFGLELRAAWLPHPRLRLTVGAEGQANTQASLRGLHEGTTLGEEAYLNVNQPYTFGAGYALAEGSLTRWLSASGGARVDLYDAVGPVPTFRGALIARPARQSTVKLMGGTGFRAPSIYEQFYDDGAQQRPAVDPARGLSLSAESVTSGEVEVTQRFLEIWALTAAVHGSHVSDLIRAVTDAAGTVRYVNSGSAVLAAGAEVELRREWRQGLLVGATYGYQLARYLGLDEASARLVNVPAHLASCRAVVPVFGDLAAAGVRVTVEAPRRIAAESEESTRAALLADLTLSGTIRTLHARYVLGIYNLLDAKHDTPASETFFSLTSRQNRRTLLVDLLVSLP
;
A
#
# COMPACT_ATOMS: atom_id res chain seq x y z
N MET A 1 -17.10 -34.04 -44.76
CA MET A 1 -18.31 -34.23 -45.58
C MET A 1 -18.55 -32.94 -46.35
N ARG A 2 -18.38 -33.09 -47.68
CA ARG A 2 -19.14 -32.50 -48.79
C ARG A 2 -19.35 -30.99 -48.84
N TRP A 3 -18.64 -30.40 -49.69
CA TRP A 3 -18.94 -29.49 -50.76
C TRP A 3 -20.36 -29.58 -51.31
N PRO A 4 -20.96 -28.73 -52.20
CA PRO A 4 -20.41 -27.73 -53.17
C PRO A 4 -21.25 -26.42 -53.27
N GLY A 5 -20.92 -25.45 -53.99
CA GLY A 5 -20.75 -25.15 -55.41
C GLY A 5 -21.19 -23.69 -55.61
N ALA A 6 -20.51 -22.85 -56.25
CA ALA A 6 -20.35 -22.62 -57.71
C ALA A 6 -21.47 -21.75 -58.34
N ARG A 7 -21.00 -20.79 -59.12
CA ARG A 7 -21.60 -20.10 -60.30
C ARG A 7 -22.14 -18.69 -59.97
N ALA A 8 -21.50 -17.65 -60.49
CA ALA A 8 -21.25 -17.29 -61.91
C ALA A 8 -22.51 -16.69 -62.57
N LEU A 9 -22.27 -15.72 -63.34
CA LEU A 9 -22.89 -15.19 -64.54
C LEU A 9 -23.54 -13.81 -64.34
N ILE A 10 -23.01 -12.88 -65.05
CA ILE A 10 -23.12 -12.50 -66.47
C ILE A 10 -24.18 -11.41 -66.73
N VAL A 11 -23.74 -10.44 -67.46
CA VAL A 11 -24.32 -9.84 -68.69
C VAL A 11 -25.39 -8.78 -68.51
N ALA A 12 -25.54 -7.77 -69.23
CA ALA A 12 -25.24 -7.28 -70.58
C ALA A 12 -25.66 -5.83 -70.62
N ALA A 13 -25.00 -4.97 -71.36
CA ALA A 13 -25.22 -4.59 -72.72
C ALA A 13 -26.64 -4.14 -73.05
N ALA A 14 -26.73 -2.88 -73.41
CA ALA A 14 -27.61 -2.35 -74.49
C ALA A 14 -27.01 -0.97 -74.89
N LEU A 15 -26.38 -0.82 -76.03
CA LEU A 15 -26.95 -0.59 -77.30
C LEU A 15 -27.92 0.60 -77.42
N SER A 16 -27.42 1.61 -78.07
CA SER A 16 -28.02 2.45 -79.08
C SER A 16 -26.96 3.45 -79.50
N GLY A 17 -26.46 3.49 -80.68
CA GLY A 17 -27.13 3.54 -81.96
C GLY A 17 -27.16 4.97 -82.42
N ALA A 18 -26.16 5.37 -83.21
CA ALA A 18 -26.36 6.44 -84.21
C ALA A 18 -25.23 6.47 -85.21
N ALA A 19 -25.64 6.18 -86.44
CA ALA A 19 -25.23 6.80 -87.71
C ALA A 19 -23.79 6.72 -88.14
N LEU A 20 -23.57 5.84 -89.07
CA LEU A 20 -22.54 5.86 -90.14
C LEU A 20 -22.52 7.18 -90.91
N ALA A 21 -21.42 7.82 -90.93
CA ALA A 21 -20.99 8.64 -91.99
C ALA A 21 -19.63 8.14 -92.51
N PRO A 22 -19.38 7.92 -93.75
CA PRO A 22 -18.11 7.40 -94.26
C PRO A 22 -17.05 8.48 -94.15
N GLY A 23 -16.18 8.36 -93.18
CA GLY A 23 -14.94 9.11 -93.09
C GLY A 23 -13.95 8.54 -94.16
N VAL A 24 -13.67 9.30 -95.16
CA VAL A 24 -12.58 9.12 -96.10
C VAL A 24 -11.33 8.78 -95.33
N ALA A 25 -10.75 7.59 -95.65
CA ALA A 25 -9.38 7.26 -95.24
C ALA A 25 -8.45 8.31 -95.87
N ARG A 26 -8.04 9.26 -95.06
CA ARG A 26 -6.86 10.04 -95.38
C ARG A 26 -5.72 9.09 -95.07
N GLY A 27 -5.09 8.60 -96.13
CA GLY A 27 -3.79 8.01 -96.04
C GLY A 27 -2.87 8.96 -95.29
N ASP A 28 -2.12 8.44 -94.41
CA ASP A 28 -1.19 9.20 -93.61
C ASP A 28 -0.03 9.60 -94.53
N GLY A 29 -0.18 10.73 -95.14
CA GLY A 29 0.78 11.23 -96.17
C GLY A 29 2.24 11.29 -95.62
N LEU A 30 2.37 11.34 -94.34
CA LEU A 30 3.70 11.23 -93.70
C LEU A 30 4.27 9.79 -93.70
N ALA A 31 3.41 8.76 -93.61
CA ALA A 31 3.85 7.37 -93.77
C ALA A 31 4.27 7.03 -95.21
N ASP A 32 3.51 7.49 -96.18
CA ASP A 32 3.83 7.31 -97.59
C ASP A 32 5.16 8.05 -97.97
N GLU A 33 5.34 9.28 -97.47
CA GLU A 33 6.54 10.02 -97.62
C GLU A 33 7.77 9.38 -96.92
N ALA A 34 7.55 8.85 -95.74
CA ALA A 34 8.59 8.11 -95.02
C ALA A 34 9.01 6.83 -95.76
N GLU A 35 8.10 6.11 -96.39
CA GLU A 35 8.36 4.91 -97.21
C GLU A 35 9.10 5.27 -98.47
N ILE A 36 8.73 6.32 -99.15
CA ILE A 36 9.48 6.82 -100.38
C ILE A 36 10.91 7.13 -99.96
N HIS A 37 11.12 7.85 -98.87
CA HIS A 37 12.49 8.15 -98.42
C HIS A 37 13.23 6.88 -98.06
N PHE A 38 12.63 5.93 -97.43
CA PHE A 38 13.24 4.64 -97.09
C PHE A 38 13.71 3.90 -98.35
N ASP A 39 12.86 3.82 -99.41
CA ASP A 39 13.22 3.14 -100.66
C ASP A 39 14.28 3.87 -101.43
N LEU A 40 14.26 5.17 -101.49
CA LEU A 40 15.35 5.97 -102.00
C LEU A 40 16.64 5.76 -101.24
N GLY A 41 16.61 5.68 -100.01
CA GLY A 41 17.77 5.36 -99.14
C GLY A 41 18.34 3.95 -99.44
N ARG A 42 17.45 2.97 -99.59
CA ARG A 42 17.88 1.58 -99.97
C ARG A 42 18.53 1.52 -101.36
N GLU A 43 17.99 2.31 -102.36
CA GLU A 43 18.53 2.40 -103.64
C GLU A 43 19.91 3.10 -103.62
N ALA A 44 20.08 4.16 -102.86
CA ALA A 44 21.33 4.85 -102.63
C ALA A 44 22.39 3.93 -102.00
N PHE A 45 21.93 3.19 -100.96
CA PHE A 45 22.82 2.22 -100.29
C PHE A 45 23.30 1.11 -101.19
N LYS A 46 22.48 0.56 -102.10
CA LYS A 46 22.90 -0.41 -103.06
C LYS A 46 23.93 0.12 -104.04
N ARG A 47 23.84 1.42 -104.36
CA ARG A 47 24.79 2.10 -105.21
C ARG A 47 26.07 2.52 -104.49
N ARG A 48 26.19 2.21 -103.20
CA ARG A 48 27.31 2.60 -102.37
C ARG A 48 27.39 4.10 -102.09
N ASP A 49 26.31 4.87 -102.38
CA ASP A 49 26.24 6.25 -102.01
C ASP A 49 25.66 6.32 -100.57
N TYR A 50 26.51 6.05 -99.65
CA TYR A 50 26.11 5.90 -98.22
C TYR A 50 25.71 7.23 -97.60
N LEU A 51 26.21 8.37 -98.11
CA LEU A 51 25.84 9.65 -97.56
C LEU A 51 24.42 10.05 -97.99
N ALA A 52 24.09 9.85 -99.28
CA ALA A 52 22.72 10.05 -99.79
C ALA A 52 21.75 9.04 -99.09
N ALA A 53 22.17 7.79 -98.92
CA ALA A 53 21.40 6.79 -98.26
C ALA A 53 21.08 7.21 -96.80
N LEU A 54 22.07 7.70 -96.10
CA LEU A 54 21.92 8.19 -94.69
C LEU A 54 20.94 9.38 -94.61
N ASP A 55 21.06 10.33 -95.54
CA ASP A 55 20.14 11.49 -95.58
C ASP A 55 18.69 11.05 -95.74
N HIS A 56 18.47 10.15 -96.72
CA HIS A 56 17.13 9.58 -96.91
C HIS A 56 16.61 8.75 -95.77
N PHE A 57 17.43 7.90 -95.13
CA PHE A 57 17.02 7.12 -93.97
C PHE A 57 16.74 8.03 -92.76
N LEU A 58 17.51 9.08 -92.54
CA LEU A 58 17.24 10.05 -91.47
C LEU A 58 15.97 10.83 -91.73
N HIS A 59 15.66 11.23 -93.03
CA HIS A 59 14.40 11.83 -93.32
C HIS A 59 13.18 10.88 -93.06
N SER A 60 13.28 9.64 -93.54
CA SER A 60 12.28 8.62 -93.33
C SER A 60 12.03 8.41 -91.80
N ASN A 61 13.07 8.25 -91.04
CA ASN A 61 12.98 8.01 -89.58
C ASN A 61 12.50 9.24 -88.82
N ARG A 62 12.64 10.45 -89.32
CA ARG A 62 12.12 11.68 -88.73
C ARG A 62 10.64 11.85 -89.01
N LEU A 63 10.13 11.41 -90.15
CA LEU A 63 8.73 11.43 -90.48
C LEU A 63 7.99 10.39 -89.74
N VAL A 64 8.45 9.12 -89.77
CA VAL A 64 7.89 8.00 -89.01
C VAL A 64 8.99 7.17 -88.41
N PRO A 65 9.25 7.30 -87.11
CA PRO A 65 10.27 6.51 -86.42
C PRO A 65 10.01 4.99 -86.57
N ASN A 66 10.97 4.29 -87.16
CA ASN A 66 10.83 2.88 -87.45
C ASN A 66 12.16 2.17 -87.14
N ARG A 67 12.12 1.06 -86.42
CA ARG A 67 13.29 0.29 -85.92
C ARG A 67 14.13 -0.20 -87.22
N ASN A 68 13.43 -0.65 -88.26
CA ASN A 68 14.15 -1.12 -89.47
C ASN A 68 14.85 0.04 -90.15
N VAL A 69 14.27 1.25 -90.19
CA VAL A 69 14.90 2.45 -90.76
C VAL A 69 16.06 2.84 -89.83
N THR A 70 15.91 2.75 -88.52
CA THR A 70 16.93 3.01 -87.54
C THR A 70 18.12 2.06 -87.66
N PHE A 71 17.91 0.77 -87.97
CA PHE A 71 18.94 -0.20 -88.27
C PHE A 71 19.67 0.16 -89.53
N ASN A 72 18.99 0.57 -90.62
CA ASN A 72 19.62 0.99 -91.86
C ASN A 72 20.40 2.32 -91.72
N ILE A 73 19.99 3.22 -90.83
CA ILE A 73 20.75 4.40 -90.42
C ILE A 73 22.07 3.97 -89.84
N ALA A 74 22.04 2.97 -88.94
CA ALA A 74 23.22 2.45 -88.25
C ALA A 74 24.18 1.83 -89.26
N LEU A 75 23.68 1.04 -90.25
CA LEU A 75 24.44 0.45 -91.30
C LEU A 75 25.08 1.51 -92.20
N ALA A 76 24.34 2.54 -92.60
CA ALA A 76 24.86 3.64 -93.40
C ALA A 76 25.98 4.42 -92.64
N TYR A 77 25.89 4.64 -91.37
CA TYR A 77 26.94 5.20 -90.55
C TYR A 77 28.15 4.26 -90.44
N GLU A 78 27.93 2.98 -90.30
CA GLU A 78 29.02 1.97 -90.28
C GLU A 78 29.82 2.03 -91.63
N GLU A 79 29.18 2.03 -92.77
CA GLU A 79 29.82 2.09 -94.07
C GLU A 79 30.50 3.43 -94.35
N LEU A 80 30.03 4.50 -93.70
CA LEU A 80 30.70 5.81 -93.69
C LEU A 80 31.88 5.89 -92.72
N GLY A 81 32.20 4.85 -91.99
CA GLY A 81 33.26 4.85 -90.96
C GLY A 81 32.93 5.69 -89.74
N ARG A 82 31.68 6.08 -89.62
CA ARG A 82 31.18 6.85 -88.43
C ARG A 82 30.70 5.89 -87.35
N PHE A 83 31.59 5.10 -86.81
CA PHE A 83 31.32 3.97 -85.93
C PHE A 83 30.64 4.39 -84.64
N ALA A 84 30.97 5.53 -84.05
CA ALA A 84 30.31 5.99 -82.81
C ALA A 84 28.81 6.33 -83.07
N ASP A 85 28.45 6.92 -84.22
CA ASP A 85 27.08 7.18 -84.64
C ASP A 85 26.35 5.84 -84.90
N ALA A 86 27.01 4.94 -85.64
CA ALA A 86 26.49 3.59 -85.93
C ALA A 86 26.19 2.87 -84.62
N HIS A 87 27.10 2.86 -83.69
CA HIS A 87 26.93 2.20 -82.36
C HIS A 87 25.70 2.78 -81.66
N ARG A 88 25.52 4.10 -81.59
CA ARG A 88 24.33 4.71 -80.94
C ARG A 88 23.04 4.19 -81.54
N TYR A 89 22.93 4.18 -82.88
CA TYR A 89 21.69 3.71 -83.51
C TYR A 89 21.48 2.22 -83.41
N TYR A 90 22.57 1.38 -83.43
CA TYR A 90 22.42 -0.05 -83.05
C TYR A 90 21.95 -0.29 -81.67
N VAL A 91 22.44 0.47 -80.62
CA VAL A 91 22.01 0.38 -79.27
C VAL A 91 20.54 0.81 -79.13
N ASP A 92 20.08 1.84 -79.88
CA ASP A 92 18.69 2.29 -79.91
C ASP A 92 17.77 1.19 -80.46
N VAL A 93 18.15 0.54 -81.55
CA VAL A 93 17.39 -0.59 -82.15
C VAL A 93 17.41 -1.79 -81.19
N ARG A 94 18.56 -2.10 -80.63
CA ARG A 94 18.74 -3.23 -79.69
C ARG A 94 17.85 -3.09 -78.51
N ALA A 95 17.65 -1.89 -77.94
CA ALA A 95 16.81 -1.62 -76.76
C ALA A 95 15.30 -1.72 -77.05
N ALA A 96 14.92 -1.63 -78.38
CA ALA A 96 13.51 -1.69 -78.80
C ALA A 96 13.14 -3.01 -79.52
N GLU A 97 14.08 -3.96 -79.65
CA GLU A 97 13.87 -5.23 -80.33
C GLU A 97 13.77 -6.41 -79.36
N ASP A 98 12.70 -7.18 -79.57
CA ASP A 98 12.40 -8.35 -78.73
C ASP A 98 12.63 -9.69 -79.44
N ASP A 99 12.77 -9.70 -80.76
CA ASP A 99 13.04 -10.91 -81.59
C ASP A 99 14.46 -11.41 -81.33
N PRO A 100 14.67 -12.60 -80.76
CA PRO A 100 16.00 -13.12 -80.42
C PRO A 100 16.96 -13.25 -81.65
N VAL A 101 16.41 -13.46 -82.91
CA VAL A 101 17.21 -13.58 -84.15
C VAL A 101 17.71 -12.22 -84.56
N VAL A 102 16.85 -11.21 -84.58
CA VAL A 102 17.19 -9.83 -84.92
C VAL A 102 18.12 -9.24 -83.85
N VAL A 103 17.89 -9.56 -82.64
CA VAL A 103 18.76 -9.18 -81.52
C VAL A 103 20.19 -9.72 -81.71
N ALA A 104 20.32 -10.98 -82.11
CA ALA A 104 21.62 -11.58 -82.39
C ALA A 104 22.36 -10.87 -83.58
N GLU A 105 21.61 -10.49 -84.63
CA GLU A 105 22.18 -9.76 -85.77
C GLU A 105 22.66 -8.34 -85.35
N ILE A 106 21.89 -7.63 -84.50
CA ILE A 106 22.29 -6.35 -84.00
C ILE A 106 23.50 -6.47 -83.05
N ASP A 107 23.53 -7.50 -82.19
CA ASP A 107 24.64 -7.73 -81.26
C ASP A 107 25.90 -8.09 -82.04
N GLU A 108 25.81 -8.83 -83.21
CA GLU A 108 26.90 -9.12 -84.08
C GLU A 108 27.39 -7.81 -84.79
N ALA A 109 26.49 -6.96 -85.18
CA ALA A 109 26.83 -5.69 -85.76
C ALA A 109 27.57 -4.75 -84.82
N ILE A 110 27.06 -4.67 -83.55
CA ILE A 110 27.73 -3.93 -82.48
C ILE A 110 29.10 -4.52 -82.20
N GLY A 111 29.22 -5.86 -82.17
CA GLY A 111 30.48 -6.57 -81.97
C GLY A 111 31.51 -6.29 -83.07
N ARG A 112 31.07 -6.15 -84.35
CA ARG A 112 31.93 -5.87 -85.55
C ARG A 112 32.58 -4.48 -85.47
N ILE A 113 31.79 -3.50 -84.96
CA ILE A 113 32.32 -2.09 -84.88
C ILE A 113 32.93 -1.81 -83.47
N ALA A 114 32.80 -2.68 -82.53
CA ALA A 114 33.32 -2.50 -81.14
C ALA A 114 34.79 -2.13 -81.05
N PRO A 115 35.73 -2.66 -81.91
CA PRO A 115 37.14 -2.29 -81.86
C PRO A 115 37.40 -0.83 -82.32
N GLU A 116 36.46 -0.22 -83.07
CA GLU A 116 36.54 1.11 -83.58
C GLU A 116 35.79 2.17 -82.78
N VAL A 117 35.12 1.77 -81.72
CA VAL A 117 34.31 2.64 -80.86
C VAL A 117 34.79 2.63 -79.45
N ALA A 118 34.88 3.79 -78.79
CA ALA A 118 35.00 3.90 -77.36
C ALA A 118 33.59 3.82 -76.67
N VAL A 119 33.36 2.92 -75.73
CA VAL A 119 32.04 2.75 -75.08
C VAL A 119 32.11 3.16 -73.63
N LEU A 120 31.27 4.13 -73.21
CA LEU A 120 31.03 4.39 -71.81
C LEU A 120 29.80 3.65 -71.38
N ARG A 121 29.91 2.68 -70.45
CA ARG A 121 28.76 2.00 -69.81
C ARG A 121 28.32 2.81 -68.59
N VAL A 122 27.27 3.62 -68.78
CA VAL A 122 26.77 4.52 -67.72
C VAL A 122 25.68 3.86 -66.96
N GLU A 123 25.90 3.74 -65.66
CA GLU A 123 24.93 3.24 -64.71
C GLU A 123 24.66 4.29 -63.62
N THR A 124 23.42 4.37 -63.11
CA THR A 124 23.08 5.28 -62.02
C THR A 124 22.39 4.52 -60.89
N SER A 125 22.53 4.98 -59.67
CA SER A 125 21.81 4.50 -58.50
C SER A 125 20.99 5.66 -57.92
N PRO A 126 19.63 5.62 -58.01
CA PRO A 126 18.79 4.62 -58.69
C PRO A 126 18.89 4.71 -60.21
N PRO A 127 18.48 3.64 -60.94
CA PRO A 127 18.46 3.62 -62.40
C PRO A 127 17.37 4.52 -62.97
N GLY A 128 17.40 4.78 -64.28
CA GLY A 128 16.38 5.57 -64.98
C GLY A 128 16.68 7.07 -65.09
N ALA A 129 17.89 7.49 -64.70
CA ALA A 129 18.30 8.89 -64.85
C ALA A 129 18.59 9.23 -66.32
N THR A 130 18.19 10.40 -66.71
CA THR A 130 18.47 10.95 -68.06
C THR A 130 19.94 11.33 -68.12
N LEU A 131 20.63 10.83 -69.14
CA LEU A 131 22.08 11.01 -69.33
C LEU A 131 22.36 12.13 -70.36
N TYR A 132 23.33 12.96 -70.04
CA TYR A 132 23.89 14.00 -70.98
C TYR A 132 25.42 13.87 -71.02
N LEU A 133 25.98 14.26 -72.16
CA LEU A 133 27.43 14.30 -72.38
C LEU A 133 27.87 15.75 -72.57
N ASP A 134 28.91 16.12 -71.86
CA ASP A 134 29.53 17.40 -71.74
C ASP A 134 28.61 18.56 -71.41
N ARG A 135 27.47 18.69 -72.09
CA ARG A 135 26.50 19.79 -71.88
C ARG A 135 25.11 19.31 -72.16
N ARG A 136 24.14 19.83 -71.32
CA ARG A 136 22.68 19.46 -71.38
C ARG A 136 22.04 19.93 -72.73
N ASP A 137 22.43 21.06 -73.24
CA ASP A 137 21.91 21.64 -74.49
C ASP A 137 22.27 20.84 -75.76
N LEU A 138 23.18 19.88 -75.68
CA LEU A 138 23.48 18.94 -76.73
C LEU A 138 22.49 17.79 -76.90
N GLY A 139 21.45 17.80 -76.12
CA GLY A 139 20.42 16.78 -76.07
C GLY A 139 20.77 15.56 -75.19
N SER A 140 19.69 14.82 -74.73
CA SER A 140 19.86 13.62 -73.90
C SER A 140 20.47 12.46 -74.72
N ARG A 141 21.23 11.62 -74.04
CA ARG A 141 21.82 10.39 -74.60
C ARG A 141 21.04 9.14 -74.21
N GLY A 142 19.80 9.36 -73.74
CA GLY A 142 18.90 8.28 -73.16
C GLY A 142 18.93 8.17 -71.67
N GLN A 143 18.43 7.06 -71.16
CA GLN A 143 18.33 6.80 -69.72
C GLN A 143 19.26 5.67 -69.21
N SER A 144 19.79 5.79 -68.04
CA SER A 144 20.63 4.76 -67.43
C SER A 144 19.79 3.52 -67.00
N PRO A 145 20.37 2.30 -67.03
CA PRO A 145 21.72 1.96 -67.46
C PRO A 145 21.83 1.97 -69.02
N ARG A 146 22.91 2.56 -69.59
CA ARG A 146 23.05 2.65 -71.04
C ARG A 146 24.55 2.68 -71.53
N PRO A 147 24.93 1.92 -72.57
CA PRO A 147 26.17 2.03 -73.19
C PRO A 147 26.15 3.22 -74.23
N LEU A 148 27.13 4.10 -74.13
CA LEU A 148 27.26 5.25 -75.01
C LEU A 148 28.51 5.03 -75.92
N GLY A 149 28.30 4.81 -77.21
CA GLY A 149 29.38 4.75 -78.20
C GLY A 149 29.85 6.14 -78.60
N LEU A 150 31.14 6.39 -78.50
CA LEU A 150 31.73 7.72 -78.62
C LEU A 150 33.03 7.66 -79.39
N PRO A 151 33.43 8.75 -80.05
CA PRO A 151 34.82 8.92 -80.50
C PRO A 151 35.79 8.90 -79.31
N GLU A 152 37.04 8.58 -79.56
CA GLU A 152 38.04 8.68 -78.49
C GLU A 152 38.15 10.13 -77.98
N GLY A 153 38.17 10.32 -76.67
CA GLY A 153 38.18 11.66 -76.10
C GLY A 153 37.93 11.64 -74.63
N ARG A 154 37.89 12.81 -73.97
CA ARG A 154 37.47 13.00 -72.56
C ARG A 154 36.11 13.63 -72.60
N TYR A 155 35.19 13.02 -71.72
CA TYR A 155 33.83 13.40 -71.66
C TYR A 155 33.42 13.72 -70.22
N ARG A 156 32.43 14.62 -70.06
CA ARG A 156 31.71 14.84 -68.83
C ARG A 156 30.38 14.13 -68.97
N VAL A 157 30.05 13.25 -68.00
CA VAL A 157 28.76 12.54 -67.96
C VAL A 157 27.90 13.17 -66.88
N ILE A 158 26.70 13.61 -67.23
CA ILE A 158 25.73 14.20 -66.30
C ILE A 158 24.48 13.30 -66.28
N ALA A 159 24.00 13.00 -65.08
CA ALA A 159 22.77 12.23 -64.87
C ALA A 159 21.75 13.05 -64.07
N GLU A 160 20.53 13.10 -64.59
CA GLU A 160 19.39 13.80 -63.89
C GLU A 160 18.22 12.90 -63.74
N LEU A 161 17.68 12.86 -62.52
CA LEU A 161 16.46 12.11 -62.16
C LEU A 161 15.54 12.99 -61.36
N PRO A 162 14.24 13.11 -61.68
CA PRO A 162 13.31 13.88 -60.88
C PRO A 162 13.29 13.43 -59.42
N GLY A 163 13.41 14.40 -58.49
CA GLY A 163 13.48 14.12 -57.05
C GLY A 163 14.88 13.84 -56.50
N TYR A 164 15.89 13.90 -57.35
CA TYR A 164 17.30 13.72 -57.00
C TYR A 164 18.16 14.89 -57.43
N GLU A 165 19.23 15.13 -56.72
CA GLU A 165 20.26 16.09 -57.17
C GLU A 165 20.95 15.56 -58.41
N PRO A 166 21.22 16.43 -59.41
CA PRO A 166 22.01 16.04 -60.56
C PRO A 166 23.39 15.53 -60.12
N ALA A 167 23.83 14.43 -60.73
CA ALA A 167 25.15 13.89 -60.47
C ALA A 167 26.01 14.01 -61.78
N GLU A 168 27.25 14.33 -61.62
CA GLU A 168 28.15 14.46 -62.76
C GLU A 168 29.55 13.91 -62.45
N ILE A 169 30.20 13.38 -63.49
CA ILE A 169 31.59 12.95 -63.46
C ILE A 169 32.31 13.61 -64.68
N GLU A 170 33.38 14.35 -64.40
CA GLU A 170 34.19 15.02 -65.40
C GLU A 170 35.44 14.18 -65.76
N GLY A 171 35.95 14.37 -67.05
CA GLY A 171 37.21 13.80 -67.43
C GLY A 171 37.22 12.29 -67.64
N VAL A 172 36.08 11.70 -67.95
CA VAL A 172 35.98 10.26 -68.29
C VAL A 172 36.68 10.00 -69.62
N GLU A 173 37.76 9.26 -69.62
CA GLU A 173 38.50 8.89 -70.79
C GLU A 173 37.83 7.76 -71.58
N ALA A 174 37.32 8.06 -72.80
CA ALA A 174 36.83 7.09 -73.75
C ALA A 174 37.95 6.70 -74.70
N ARG A 175 38.40 5.46 -74.66
CA ARG A 175 39.47 4.93 -75.52
C ARG A 175 38.89 3.93 -76.52
N ARG A 176 39.35 4.01 -77.78
CA ARG A 176 38.89 3.16 -78.89
C ARG A 176 39.06 1.66 -78.49
N GLY A 177 38.06 0.86 -78.75
CA GLY A 177 38.01 -0.56 -78.47
C GLY A 177 37.83 -0.92 -76.93
N GLN A 178 37.62 0.06 -76.05
CA GLN A 178 37.47 -0.20 -74.63
C GLN A 178 36.07 0.17 -74.16
N VAL A 179 35.57 -0.60 -73.20
CA VAL A 179 34.31 -0.35 -72.44
C VAL A 179 34.70 0.19 -71.06
N VAL A 180 34.40 1.47 -70.84
CA VAL A 180 34.70 2.12 -69.56
C VAL A 180 33.41 2.20 -68.70
N PRO A 181 33.36 1.56 -67.52
CA PRO A 181 32.20 1.67 -66.64
C PRO A 181 32.18 3.05 -65.94
N VAL A 182 31.01 3.70 -65.93
CA VAL A 182 30.75 4.99 -65.25
C VAL A 182 29.55 4.82 -64.39
N VAL A 183 29.74 4.96 -63.05
CA VAL A 183 28.65 4.83 -62.03
C VAL A 183 28.43 6.19 -61.38
N LEU A 184 27.17 6.68 -61.39
CA LEU A 184 26.81 7.93 -60.77
C LEU A 184 25.73 7.61 -59.64
N GLU A 185 26.03 8.00 -58.40
CA GLU A 185 25.10 7.95 -57.32
C GLU A 185 24.29 9.23 -57.19
N LEU A 186 23.00 9.14 -57.30
CA LEU A 186 22.09 10.28 -57.19
C LEU A 186 21.59 10.42 -55.76
N ARG A 187 21.64 11.59 -55.20
CA ARG A 187 21.17 11.87 -53.83
C ARG A 187 19.73 12.35 -53.88
N PRO A 188 18.80 11.73 -53.08
CA PRO A 188 17.42 12.19 -53.06
C PRO A 188 17.33 13.60 -52.47
N ILE A 189 16.55 14.44 -53.08
CA ILE A 189 16.20 15.75 -52.52
C ILE A 189 15.16 15.53 -51.41
N VAL A 190 15.53 15.76 -50.14
CA VAL A 190 14.65 15.62 -49.00
C VAL A 190 14.67 16.87 -48.14
N GLY A 191 13.57 17.12 -47.47
CA GLY A 191 13.49 18.04 -46.33
C GLY A 191 13.38 17.25 -45.03
N THR A 192 13.62 17.89 -43.90
CA THR A 192 13.49 17.31 -42.57
C THR A 192 12.26 17.87 -41.88
N LEU A 193 11.39 16.99 -41.31
CA LEU A 193 10.24 17.37 -40.55
C LEU A 193 10.39 16.89 -39.09
N GLU A 194 10.54 17.82 -38.15
CA GLU A 194 10.57 17.55 -36.73
C GLU A 194 9.14 17.59 -36.15
N ILE A 195 8.72 16.52 -35.50
CA ILE A 195 7.35 16.37 -34.99
C ILE A 195 7.39 16.24 -33.47
N ALA A 196 6.75 17.21 -32.82
CA ALA A 196 6.57 17.21 -31.36
C ALA A 196 5.11 16.96 -31.02
N VAL A 197 4.85 16.18 -29.95
CA VAL A 197 3.49 15.90 -29.45
C VAL A 197 3.31 16.53 -28.08
N ARG A 198 2.16 17.17 -27.87
CA ARG A 198 1.71 17.71 -26.58
C ARG A 198 0.42 17.00 -26.16
N GLY A 199 0.22 16.83 -24.84
CA GLY A 199 -0.97 16.16 -24.27
C GLY A 199 -0.84 14.64 -24.18
N ALA A 200 0.11 14.04 -24.90
CA ALA A 200 0.45 12.63 -24.80
C ALA A 200 1.98 12.45 -24.70
N PRO A 201 2.49 11.39 -24.04
CA PRO A 201 3.94 11.16 -23.93
C PRO A 201 4.58 10.74 -25.25
N SER A 202 3.82 10.14 -26.15
CA SER A 202 4.25 9.75 -27.51
C SER A 202 3.03 9.51 -28.38
N ALA A 203 3.21 9.52 -29.72
CA ALA A 203 2.16 9.17 -30.68
C ALA A 203 2.74 8.56 -31.95
N ALA A 204 2.04 7.65 -32.59
CA ALA A 204 2.38 7.10 -33.89
C ALA A 204 2.06 8.13 -34.96
N VAL A 205 3.01 8.32 -35.90
CA VAL A 205 2.89 9.23 -37.02
C VAL A 205 2.91 8.43 -38.33
N ARG A 206 1.91 8.61 -39.17
CA ARG A 206 1.79 8.07 -40.50
C ARG A 206 1.79 9.21 -41.50
N VAL A 207 2.35 8.98 -42.69
CA VAL A 207 2.52 10.01 -43.73
C VAL A 207 1.75 9.59 -44.96
N ASP A 208 0.88 10.48 -45.42
CA ASP A 208 0.10 10.40 -46.67
C ASP A 208 -0.93 9.28 -46.74
N ASP A 209 -0.87 8.29 -45.86
CA ASP A 209 -1.83 7.19 -45.73
C ASP A 209 -2.09 6.87 -44.28
N GLU A 210 -3.36 6.87 -43.87
CA GLU A 210 -3.80 6.60 -42.52
C GLU A 210 -3.67 5.13 -42.13
N GLU A 211 -3.71 4.21 -43.09
CA GLU A 211 -3.61 2.76 -42.86
C GLU A 211 -2.17 2.25 -42.93
N ALA A 212 -1.22 3.09 -43.41
CA ALA A 212 0.18 2.72 -43.51
C ALA A 212 0.80 2.37 -42.16
N THR A 213 1.91 1.64 -42.18
CA THR A 213 2.72 1.44 -40.97
C THR A 213 3.26 2.79 -40.49
N PRO A 214 3.32 3.00 -39.14
CA PRO A 214 3.88 4.26 -38.63
C PRO A 214 5.28 4.53 -39.12
N ALA A 215 5.47 5.69 -39.71
CA ALA A 215 6.78 6.16 -40.19
C ALA A 215 7.72 6.48 -39.02
N CYS A 216 7.19 6.96 -37.92
CA CYS A 216 7.91 7.14 -36.65
C CYS A 216 6.96 7.20 -35.44
N THR A 217 7.54 7.26 -34.25
CA THR A 217 6.84 7.57 -32.99
C THR A 217 7.32 8.93 -32.50
N ALA A 218 6.42 9.93 -32.56
CA ALA A 218 6.75 11.29 -32.09
C ALA A 218 6.96 11.35 -30.58
N PRO A 219 7.94 12.14 -30.07
CA PRO A 219 8.72 13.11 -30.81
C PRO A 219 9.78 12.44 -31.71
N CYS A 220 9.85 12.85 -32.96
CA CYS A 220 10.75 12.26 -33.97
C CYS A 220 11.05 13.25 -35.08
N ALA A 221 12.07 12.93 -35.93
CA ALA A 221 12.40 13.64 -37.15
C ALA A 221 12.29 12.69 -38.38
N LEU A 222 11.58 13.12 -39.40
CA LEU A 222 11.40 12.37 -40.66
C LEU A 222 12.05 13.11 -41.83
N LYS A 223 12.70 12.37 -42.73
CA LYS A 223 13.16 12.86 -44.01
C LYS A 223 12.13 12.53 -45.09
N LEU A 224 11.51 13.52 -45.65
CA LEU A 224 10.45 13.38 -46.66
C LEU A 224 10.83 14.13 -47.92
N SER A 225 10.23 13.75 -49.07
CA SER A 225 10.36 14.48 -50.34
C SER A 225 9.79 15.91 -50.21
N PRO A 226 10.28 16.87 -51.00
CA PRO A 226 9.65 18.18 -51.01
C PRO A 226 8.22 18.10 -51.54
N GLY A 227 7.32 18.87 -50.94
CA GLY A 227 5.91 18.84 -51.32
C GLY A 227 4.98 18.97 -50.12
N ARG A 228 3.73 18.67 -50.36
CA ARG A 228 2.68 18.60 -49.30
C ARG A 228 2.55 17.17 -48.85
N HIS A 229 2.55 17.02 -47.54
CA HIS A 229 2.36 15.73 -46.87
C HIS A 229 1.21 15.83 -45.88
N LEU A 230 0.42 14.78 -45.79
CA LEU A 230 -0.66 14.63 -44.82
C LEU A 230 -0.19 13.73 -43.66
N LEU A 231 -0.14 14.30 -42.48
CA LEU A 231 0.36 13.59 -41.30
C LEU A 231 -0.81 13.14 -40.44
N HIS A 232 -0.94 11.84 -40.21
CA HIS A 232 -1.90 11.22 -39.32
C HIS A 232 -1.21 10.87 -38.00
N VAL A 233 -1.53 11.65 -36.97
CA VAL A 233 -0.93 11.47 -35.63
C VAL A 233 -1.97 10.85 -34.70
N SER A 234 -1.70 9.65 -34.23
CA SER A 234 -2.66 8.88 -33.45
C SER A 234 -2.02 8.17 -32.25
N ARG A 235 -2.80 8.00 -31.20
CA ARG A 235 -2.45 7.21 -30.02
C ARG A 235 -3.72 6.61 -29.40
N GLU A 236 -3.63 5.38 -28.93
CA GLU A 236 -4.75 4.74 -28.21
C GLU A 236 -5.16 5.57 -26.99
N GLY A 237 -6.45 5.82 -26.86
CA GLY A 237 -7.03 6.67 -25.82
C GLY A 237 -7.01 8.17 -26.08
N PHE A 238 -6.62 8.58 -27.27
CA PHE A 238 -6.60 10.00 -27.69
C PHE A 238 -7.33 10.19 -29.00
N GLN A 239 -7.86 11.40 -29.21
CA GLN A 239 -8.47 11.77 -30.50
C GLN A 239 -7.35 11.88 -31.52
N PRO A 240 -7.45 11.16 -32.69
CA PRO A 240 -6.48 11.27 -33.76
C PRO A 240 -6.51 12.67 -34.38
N VAL A 241 -5.37 13.15 -34.81
CA VAL A 241 -5.21 14.47 -35.41
C VAL A 241 -4.52 14.35 -36.74
N THR A 242 -5.14 14.89 -37.81
CA THR A 242 -4.56 14.99 -39.14
C THR A 242 -4.10 16.42 -39.40
N ARG A 243 -2.90 16.60 -39.96
CA ARG A 243 -2.31 17.89 -40.31
C ARG A 243 -1.61 17.81 -41.64
N GLU A 244 -1.85 18.83 -42.49
CA GLU A 244 -1.11 19.04 -43.71
C GLU A 244 0.14 19.88 -43.43
N VAL A 245 1.27 19.44 -43.98
CA VAL A 245 2.55 20.14 -43.87
C VAL A 245 3.16 20.27 -45.26
N SER A 246 3.64 21.45 -45.62
CA SER A 246 4.42 21.67 -46.85
C SER A 246 5.90 21.73 -46.52
N LEU A 247 6.70 20.91 -47.19
CA LEU A 247 8.12 20.76 -46.94
C LEU A 247 8.88 21.22 -48.17
N ALA A 248 9.77 22.19 -48.03
CA ALA A 248 10.67 22.62 -49.10
C ALA A 248 11.92 21.75 -49.14
N ALA A 249 12.58 21.72 -50.30
CA ALA A 249 13.87 21.04 -50.46
C ALA A 249 14.90 21.57 -49.46
N HIS A 250 15.62 20.68 -48.82
CA HIS A 250 16.67 20.96 -47.82
C HIS A 250 16.21 21.78 -46.56
N ALA A 251 14.90 22.05 -46.42
CA ALA A 251 14.36 22.80 -45.31
C ALA A 251 14.12 21.90 -44.11
N THR A 252 14.24 22.48 -42.91
CA THR A 252 13.73 21.86 -41.68
C THR A 252 12.46 22.57 -41.27
N ALA A 253 11.35 21.81 -41.14
CA ALA A 253 10.10 22.30 -40.62
C ALA A 253 9.80 21.63 -39.26
N THR A 254 9.18 22.36 -38.36
CA THR A 254 8.74 21.84 -37.05
C THR A 254 7.22 21.83 -36.94
N LEU A 255 6.65 20.74 -36.51
CA LEU A 255 5.22 20.59 -36.26
C LEU A 255 4.93 20.16 -34.81
N ALA A 256 4.18 20.97 -34.08
CA ALA A 256 3.68 20.61 -32.77
C ALA A 256 2.20 20.17 -32.84
N VAL A 257 1.93 18.94 -32.51
CA VAL A 257 0.56 18.38 -32.49
C VAL A 257 0.09 18.20 -31.06
N ARG A 258 -1.10 18.72 -30.73
CA ARG A 258 -1.76 18.48 -29.43
C ARG A 258 -2.78 17.37 -29.60
N LEU A 259 -2.63 16.29 -28.81
CA LEU A 259 -3.62 15.23 -28.71
C LEU A 259 -4.51 15.45 -27.51
N GLU A 260 -5.80 15.33 -27.68
CA GLU A 260 -6.79 15.39 -26.62
C GLU A 260 -7.15 13.98 -26.16
N ALA A 261 -7.11 13.76 -24.82
CA ALA A 261 -7.43 12.45 -24.25
C ALA A 261 -8.92 12.15 -24.39
N LEU A 262 -9.24 11.01 -24.95
CA LEU A 262 -10.60 10.51 -24.93
C LEU A 262 -10.88 9.93 -23.55
N SER A 263 -11.97 10.37 -22.91
CA SER A 263 -12.36 9.94 -21.58
C SER A 263 -13.82 9.58 -21.49
N GLY A 264 -14.13 8.73 -20.55
CA GLY A 264 -15.47 8.42 -20.08
C GLY A 264 -15.59 8.64 -18.59
N SER A 265 -16.69 8.18 -17.98
CA SER A 265 -16.88 8.15 -16.55
C SER A 265 -17.05 6.72 -16.04
N LEU A 266 -16.70 6.49 -14.76
CA LEU A 266 -16.80 5.21 -14.10
C LEU A 266 -17.60 5.35 -12.80
N LEU A 267 -18.77 4.70 -12.71
CA LEU A 267 -19.54 4.57 -11.50
C LEU A 267 -19.09 3.30 -10.75
N VAL A 268 -18.57 3.47 -9.53
CA VAL A 268 -18.16 2.35 -8.66
C VAL A 268 -19.02 2.33 -7.41
N ARG A 269 -19.63 1.17 -7.16
CA ARG A 269 -20.41 0.91 -5.95
C ARG A 269 -20.04 -0.46 -5.39
N THR A 270 -19.84 -0.51 -4.07
CA THR A 270 -19.58 -1.72 -3.30
C THR A 270 -20.70 -1.96 -2.28
N ASP A 271 -20.72 -3.13 -1.70
CA ASP A 271 -21.61 -3.47 -0.56
C ASP A 271 -21.23 -2.70 0.72
N GLU A 272 -19.94 -2.34 0.87
CA GLU A 272 -19.46 -1.45 1.93
C GLU A 272 -19.18 -0.06 1.37
N ARG A 273 -19.31 0.97 2.20
CA ARG A 273 -19.04 2.36 1.85
C ARG A 273 -17.62 2.76 2.18
N ASP A 274 -17.20 3.87 1.64
CA ASP A 274 -15.91 4.51 1.91
C ASP A 274 -14.70 3.63 1.55
N ALA A 275 -14.89 2.66 0.63
CA ALA A 275 -13.80 1.90 0.07
C ALA A 275 -13.03 2.75 -0.95
N LEU A 276 -11.69 2.77 -0.82
CA LEU A 276 -10.81 3.47 -1.76
C LEU A 276 -10.88 2.82 -3.13
N VAL A 277 -11.14 3.63 -4.15
CA VAL A 277 -11.10 3.23 -5.55
C VAL A 277 -9.82 3.76 -6.18
N GLU A 278 -9.04 2.87 -6.76
CA GLU A 278 -7.86 3.18 -7.55
C GLU A 278 -8.11 2.78 -9.00
N VAL A 279 -7.75 3.65 -9.93
CA VAL A 279 -7.77 3.36 -11.37
C VAL A 279 -6.34 3.40 -11.88
N ASP A 280 -5.88 2.28 -12.46
CA ASP A 280 -4.49 2.10 -12.93
C ASP A 280 -3.44 2.44 -11.85
N GLY A 281 -3.75 2.10 -10.58
CA GLY A 281 -2.89 2.33 -9.41
C GLY A 281 -2.89 3.78 -8.89
N ARG A 282 -3.80 4.64 -9.36
CA ARG A 282 -3.97 6.02 -8.87
C ARG A 282 -5.26 6.14 -8.07
N PRO A 283 -5.24 6.71 -6.86
CA PRO A 283 -6.45 6.99 -6.10
C PRO A 283 -7.40 7.89 -6.90
N ALA A 284 -8.67 7.50 -6.96
CA ALA A 284 -9.68 8.15 -7.79
C ALA A 284 -10.96 8.54 -7.02
N GLY A 285 -11.15 8.04 -5.80
CA GLY A 285 -12.29 8.38 -4.94
C GLY A 285 -12.62 7.29 -3.95
N PHE A 286 -13.75 7.44 -3.25
CA PHE A 286 -14.27 6.48 -2.28
C PHE A 286 -15.68 6.07 -2.64
N THR A 287 -16.02 4.79 -2.47
CA THR A 287 -17.34 4.23 -2.84
C THR A 287 -18.50 4.73 -1.95
N PRO A 288 -19.69 5.00 -2.50
CA PRO A 288 -20.03 5.01 -3.91
C PRO A 288 -19.54 6.29 -4.60
N THR A 289 -18.95 6.19 -5.79
CA THR A 289 -18.37 7.35 -6.48
C THR A 289 -18.57 7.30 -7.99
N VAL A 290 -18.60 8.48 -8.61
CA VAL A 290 -18.52 8.64 -10.05
C VAL A 290 -17.21 9.33 -10.39
N ILE A 291 -16.31 8.60 -11.03
CA ILE A 291 -15.00 9.10 -11.44
C ILE A 291 -15.11 9.65 -12.85
N GLN A 292 -14.83 10.92 -13.05
CA GLN A 292 -14.86 11.60 -14.34
C GLN A 292 -13.48 11.60 -14.99
N GLY A 293 -13.40 11.72 -16.32
CA GLY A 293 -12.14 11.87 -17.03
C GLY A 293 -11.27 10.60 -17.07
N VAL A 294 -11.86 9.42 -16.90
CA VAL A 294 -11.14 8.15 -17.02
C VAL A 294 -10.83 7.89 -18.48
N LEU A 295 -9.56 7.68 -18.84
CA LEU A 295 -9.13 7.41 -20.21
C LEU A 295 -9.84 6.19 -20.79
N VAL A 296 -10.18 6.23 -22.07
CA VAL A 296 -10.80 5.10 -22.76
C VAL A 296 -9.88 3.89 -22.84
N GLY A 297 -10.48 2.70 -23.03
CA GLY A 297 -9.80 1.41 -23.08
C GLY A 297 -9.99 0.58 -21.81
N LYS A 298 -9.28 -0.54 -21.73
CA LYS A 298 -9.28 -1.41 -20.56
C LYS A 298 -8.54 -0.77 -19.40
N ARG A 299 -9.23 -0.59 -18.27
CA ARG A 299 -8.70 0.02 -17.05
C ARG A 299 -8.75 -0.97 -15.91
N ARG A 300 -7.68 -1.05 -15.14
CA ARG A 300 -7.64 -1.84 -13.93
C ARG A 300 -8.19 -1.01 -12.78
N VAL A 301 -9.29 -1.45 -12.21
CA VAL A 301 -9.92 -0.83 -11.05
C VAL A 301 -9.67 -1.71 -9.84
N ARG A 302 -9.00 -1.17 -8.85
CA ARG A 302 -8.79 -1.80 -7.54
C ARG A 302 -9.64 -1.08 -6.51
N VAL A 303 -10.42 -1.87 -5.77
CA VAL A 303 -11.22 -1.37 -4.67
C VAL A 303 -10.70 -1.99 -3.38
N SER A 304 -10.35 -1.16 -2.42
CA SER A 304 -9.79 -1.60 -1.15
C SER A 304 -10.45 -0.88 0.02
N LEU A 305 -10.76 -1.64 1.05
CA LEU A 305 -11.24 -1.16 2.33
C LEU A 305 -10.48 -1.88 3.42
N ARG A 306 -10.07 -1.14 4.44
CA ARG A 306 -9.31 -1.73 5.54
C ARG A 306 -10.14 -2.75 6.30
N GLY A 307 -9.53 -3.90 6.61
CA GLY A 307 -10.25 -5.06 7.19
C GLY A 307 -11.00 -5.90 6.16
N TYR A 308 -10.80 -5.64 4.87
CA TYR A 308 -11.40 -6.40 3.77
C TYR A 308 -10.34 -6.77 2.74
N ALA A 309 -10.54 -7.90 2.06
CA ALA A 309 -9.71 -8.28 0.94
C ALA A 309 -9.92 -7.29 -0.23
N PRO A 310 -8.84 -6.77 -0.84
CA PRO A 310 -8.98 -5.87 -1.98
C PRO A 310 -9.50 -6.64 -3.20
N VAL A 311 -10.40 -6.00 -3.94
CA VAL A 311 -10.99 -6.56 -5.18
C VAL A 311 -10.43 -5.81 -6.37
N GLU A 312 -9.88 -6.55 -7.34
CA GLU A 312 -9.45 -6.00 -8.63
C GLU A 312 -10.40 -6.43 -9.73
N ARG A 313 -10.76 -5.49 -10.62
CA ARG A 313 -11.59 -5.71 -11.81
C ARG A 313 -11.00 -4.97 -13.00
N GLU A 314 -11.10 -5.57 -14.16
CA GLU A 314 -10.80 -4.91 -15.43
C GLU A 314 -12.11 -4.38 -16.03
N VAL A 315 -12.12 -3.11 -16.42
CA VAL A 315 -13.29 -2.42 -16.96
C VAL A 315 -12.92 -1.74 -18.26
N GLU A 316 -13.75 -1.93 -19.27
CA GLU A 316 -13.64 -1.21 -20.53
C GLU A 316 -14.37 0.15 -20.43
N VAL A 317 -13.61 1.22 -20.56
CA VAL A 317 -14.11 2.60 -20.55
C VAL A 317 -14.23 3.09 -21.98
N ARG A 318 -15.43 3.61 -22.36
CA ARG A 318 -15.71 4.15 -23.68
C ARG A 318 -15.88 5.66 -23.63
N ALA A 319 -15.50 6.33 -24.72
CA ALA A 319 -15.57 7.78 -24.81
C ALA A 319 -16.98 8.32 -24.59
N GLY A 320 -17.13 9.28 -23.69
CA GLY A 320 -18.40 9.94 -23.38
C GLY A 320 -19.43 9.06 -22.69
N GLN A 321 -19.11 7.79 -22.36
CA GLN A 321 -20.03 6.85 -21.71
C GLN A 321 -19.68 6.63 -20.25
N GLN A 322 -20.72 6.23 -19.46
CA GLN A 322 -20.53 5.81 -18.08
C GLN A 322 -20.46 4.28 -17.98
N SER A 323 -19.26 3.76 -17.71
CA SER A 323 -19.05 2.37 -17.29
C SER A 323 -19.49 2.17 -15.84
N ARG A 324 -19.97 0.97 -15.49
CA ARG A 324 -20.56 0.70 -14.17
C ARG A 324 -19.95 -0.54 -13.54
N LEU A 325 -19.53 -0.40 -12.29
CA LEU A 325 -19.12 -1.48 -11.39
C LEU A 325 -20.02 -1.42 -10.14
N LEU A 326 -21.13 -2.16 -10.14
CA LEU A 326 -22.18 -2.03 -9.13
C LEU A 326 -22.19 -3.15 -8.08
N ASP A 327 -21.63 -4.32 -8.41
CA ASP A 327 -21.76 -5.54 -7.61
C ASP A 327 -20.42 -6.02 -7.04
N ILE A 328 -19.60 -5.06 -6.55
CA ILE A 328 -18.37 -5.40 -5.88
C ILE A 328 -18.68 -5.75 -4.43
N GLN A 329 -18.47 -7.00 -4.07
CA GLN A 329 -18.51 -7.48 -2.70
C GLN A 329 -17.11 -7.47 -2.12
N LEU A 330 -16.96 -6.88 -0.94
CA LEU A 330 -15.71 -6.86 -0.18
C LEU A 330 -15.80 -7.92 0.92
N ASP A 331 -14.91 -8.91 0.85
CA ASP A 331 -14.85 -9.97 1.86
C ASP A 331 -14.11 -9.49 3.10
N PRO A 332 -14.72 -9.54 4.30
CA PRO A 332 -14.06 -9.17 5.53
C PRO A 332 -12.81 -10.01 5.77
N GLN A 333 -11.67 -9.35 5.89
CA GLN A 333 -10.38 -9.98 6.19
C GLN A 333 -9.66 -9.15 7.26
N PRO A 334 -10.00 -9.33 8.55
CA PRO A 334 -9.36 -8.57 9.62
C PRO A 334 -7.87 -8.88 9.66
N GLU A 335 -7.07 -7.85 9.49
CA GLU A 335 -5.61 -7.91 9.59
C GLU A 335 -5.16 -7.55 11.00
N VAL A 336 -4.17 -8.27 11.49
CA VAL A 336 -3.52 -8.03 12.78
C VAL A 336 -2.01 -7.86 12.59
N THR A 337 -1.41 -7.05 13.43
CA THR A 337 0.02 -6.74 13.37
C THR A 337 0.79 -7.17 14.61
N THR A 338 0.09 -7.49 15.69
CA THR A 338 0.70 -7.70 17.01
C THR A 338 1.37 -9.07 17.13
N ALA A 339 0.83 -10.13 16.51
CA ALA A 339 1.33 -11.50 16.72
C ALA A 339 2.70 -11.80 16.11
N SER A 340 3.09 -11.10 15.05
CA SER A 340 4.35 -11.35 14.33
C SER A 340 5.05 -10.04 13.92
N ARG A 341 4.59 -8.89 14.41
CA ARG A 341 5.07 -7.53 14.09
C ARG A 341 4.98 -7.14 12.60
N TYR A 342 4.18 -7.86 11.80
CA TYR A 342 3.79 -7.52 10.44
C TYR A 342 2.30 -7.81 10.23
N ALA A 343 1.71 -7.18 9.21
CA ALA A 343 0.29 -7.38 8.91
C ALA A 343 0.04 -8.78 8.36
N GLN A 344 -0.90 -9.49 8.97
CA GLN A 344 -1.33 -10.82 8.57
C GLN A 344 -2.81 -11.02 8.89
N SER A 345 -3.44 -11.98 8.24
CA SER A 345 -4.81 -12.36 8.56
C SER A 345 -4.92 -12.87 10.00
N LEU A 346 -6.04 -12.59 10.66
CA LEU A 346 -6.32 -13.10 12.01
C LEU A 346 -6.21 -14.63 12.08
N ASP A 347 -6.62 -15.34 11.03
CA ASP A 347 -6.58 -16.80 10.95
C ASP A 347 -5.15 -17.35 10.79
N ASP A 348 -4.23 -16.54 10.23
CA ASP A 348 -2.83 -16.89 10.03
C ASP A 348 -1.95 -16.54 11.24
N ALA A 349 -2.45 -15.71 12.12
CA ALA A 349 -1.70 -15.25 13.29
C ALA A 349 -1.42 -16.41 14.26
N PRO A 350 -0.13 -16.65 14.63
CA PRO A 350 0.22 -17.73 15.56
C PRO A 350 -0.03 -17.35 17.02
N ALA A 351 -1.17 -16.72 17.30
CA ALA A 351 -1.62 -16.29 18.62
C ALA A 351 -3.14 -16.26 18.69
N SER A 352 -3.68 -16.34 19.91
CA SER A 352 -5.09 -16.13 20.19
C SER A 352 -5.37 -14.63 20.31
N ILE A 353 -6.04 -14.06 19.29
CA ILE A 353 -6.23 -12.61 19.18
C ILE A 353 -7.72 -12.29 19.09
N SER A 354 -8.15 -11.24 19.80
CA SER A 354 -9.41 -10.55 19.56
C SER A 354 -9.14 -9.14 19.04
N VAL A 355 -10.04 -8.65 18.19
CA VAL A 355 -9.95 -7.30 17.62
C VAL A 355 -11.23 -6.54 17.97
N VAL A 356 -11.07 -5.38 18.61
CA VAL A 356 -12.14 -4.38 18.75
C VAL A 356 -11.94 -3.36 17.63
N ASP A 357 -12.85 -3.37 16.66
CA ASP A 357 -12.77 -2.52 15.46
C ASP A 357 -13.14 -1.06 15.81
N GLY A 358 -12.52 -0.10 15.10
CA GLY A 358 -12.81 1.33 15.33
C GLY A 358 -14.25 1.73 15.03
N ARG A 359 -14.97 0.99 14.17
CA ARG A 359 -16.39 1.19 13.96
C ARG A 359 -17.19 0.80 15.21
N GLU A 360 -16.81 -0.29 15.87
CA GLU A 360 -17.38 -0.69 17.15
C GLU A 360 -17.08 0.35 18.23
N ILE A 361 -15.80 0.82 18.35
CA ILE A 361 -15.40 1.86 19.30
C ILE A 361 -16.29 3.10 19.13
N ARG A 362 -16.49 3.53 17.87
CA ARG A 362 -17.31 4.70 17.56
C ARG A 362 -18.82 4.48 17.74
N ALA A 363 -19.32 3.27 17.49
CA ALA A 363 -20.75 2.99 17.62
C ALA A 363 -21.20 2.93 19.09
N PHE A 364 -20.32 2.43 19.96
CA PHE A 364 -20.57 2.41 21.39
C PHE A 364 -20.10 3.70 22.11
N GLY A 365 -19.14 4.47 21.54
CA GLY A 365 -18.59 5.65 22.18
C GLY A 365 -17.75 5.31 23.42
N TYR A 366 -16.95 4.24 23.38
CA TYR A 366 -16.16 3.81 24.54
C TYR A 366 -15.24 4.94 25.03
N PRO A 367 -15.34 5.34 26.33
CA PRO A 367 -14.58 6.46 26.87
C PRO A 367 -13.09 6.14 27.08
N THR A 368 -12.77 4.88 27.39
CA THR A 368 -11.41 4.45 27.72
C THR A 368 -11.07 3.12 27.04
N VAL A 369 -9.77 2.79 27.02
CA VAL A 369 -9.29 1.49 26.54
C VAL A 369 -9.90 0.35 27.36
N ALA A 370 -9.95 0.48 28.68
CA ALA A 370 -10.54 -0.51 29.57
C ALA A 370 -11.99 -0.80 29.19
N GLU A 371 -12.81 0.23 28.95
CA GLU A 371 -14.21 0.04 28.58
C GLU A 371 -14.38 -0.66 27.23
N ALA A 372 -13.48 -0.41 26.29
CA ALA A 372 -13.45 -1.12 25.01
C ALA A 372 -13.03 -2.60 25.15
N LEU A 373 -12.32 -2.96 26.23
CA LEU A 373 -11.94 -4.34 26.52
C LEU A 373 -13.04 -5.13 27.22
N ARG A 374 -14.06 -4.47 27.79
CA ARG A 374 -15.19 -5.13 28.46
C ARG A 374 -15.97 -5.98 27.43
N GLY A 375 -16.04 -7.26 27.70
CA GLY A 375 -16.69 -8.23 26.80
C GLY A 375 -15.76 -8.85 25.74
N VAL A 376 -14.47 -8.52 25.74
CA VAL A 376 -13.45 -9.33 25.05
C VAL A 376 -13.30 -10.66 25.80
N ARG A 377 -13.33 -11.78 25.08
CA ARG A 377 -13.27 -13.11 25.71
C ARG A 377 -12.03 -13.27 26.57
N GLY A 378 -12.17 -13.86 27.76
CA GLY A 378 -11.08 -14.10 28.71
C GLY A 378 -10.52 -12.86 29.39
N VAL A 379 -11.09 -11.67 29.18
CA VAL A 379 -10.69 -10.40 29.80
C VAL A 379 -11.74 -9.98 30.83
N TYR A 380 -11.29 -9.57 31.99
CA TYR A 380 -12.12 -8.99 33.05
C TYR A 380 -11.47 -7.74 33.62
N LEU A 381 -12.28 -6.83 34.16
CA LEU A 381 -11.85 -5.55 34.68
C LEU A 381 -12.21 -5.42 36.15
N SER A 382 -11.39 -4.73 36.91
CA SER A 382 -11.75 -4.17 38.20
C SER A 382 -11.27 -2.74 38.30
N ASN A 383 -11.94 -1.90 39.05
CA ASN A 383 -11.60 -0.50 39.24
C ASN A 383 -11.81 -0.16 40.70
N ASP A 384 -10.78 0.27 41.39
CA ASP A 384 -10.83 0.76 42.76
C ASP A 384 -10.88 2.28 42.87
N HIS A 385 -11.11 2.96 41.71
CA HIS A 385 -11.10 4.42 41.56
C HIS A 385 -9.73 5.06 41.74
N ASP A 386 -8.69 4.26 41.93
CA ASP A 386 -7.30 4.69 41.72
C ASP A 386 -6.85 4.28 40.32
N VAL A 387 -6.86 2.98 40.02
CA VAL A 387 -6.42 2.39 38.76
C VAL A 387 -7.49 1.42 38.25
N VAL A 388 -7.63 1.33 36.92
CA VAL A 388 -8.41 0.26 36.29
C VAL A 388 -7.48 -0.93 36.04
N TYR A 389 -7.75 -2.04 36.70
CA TYR A 389 -6.99 -3.28 36.54
C TYR A 389 -7.62 -4.17 35.47
N VAL A 390 -6.76 -4.86 34.71
CA VAL A 390 -7.16 -5.84 33.71
C VAL A 390 -6.59 -7.22 34.06
N GLY A 391 -7.47 -8.19 34.14
CA GLY A 391 -7.08 -9.58 34.25
C GLY A 391 -7.33 -10.30 32.92
N VAL A 392 -6.43 -11.22 32.57
CA VAL A 392 -6.49 -12.04 31.39
C VAL A 392 -6.41 -13.51 31.77
N ARG A 393 -7.45 -14.29 31.46
CA ARG A 393 -7.50 -15.74 31.69
C ARG A 393 -7.18 -16.17 33.12
N GLY A 394 -7.66 -15.39 34.10
CA GLY A 394 -7.46 -15.66 35.50
C GLY A 394 -6.15 -15.14 36.11
N ILE A 395 -5.35 -14.41 35.33
CA ILE A 395 -4.14 -13.74 35.80
C ILE A 395 -4.40 -12.24 35.83
N GLY A 396 -4.34 -11.63 36.99
CA GLY A 396 -4.53 -10.19 37.22
C GLY A 396 -5.22 -9.98 38.59
N GLU A 397 -4.51 -9.30 39.49
CA GLU A 397 -4.95 -8.98 40.85
C GLU A 397 -5.02 -7.46 40.99
N PRO A 398 -5.94 -6.90 41.84
CA PRO A 398 -5.82 -5.53 42.30
C PRO A 398 -4.43 -5.31 42.90
N ILE A 399 -3.86 -4.13 42.82
CA ILE A 399 -2.49 -3.80 43.28
C ILE A 399 -1.33 -4.20 42.35
N ASP A 400 -1.58 -4.98 41.26
CA ASP A 400 -0.49 -5.35 40.33
C ASP A 400 -0.20 -4.27 39.30
N TYR A 401 -0.95 -3.16 39.33
CA TYR A 401 -0.81 -2.01 38.40
C TYR A 401 -0.72 -2.42 36.92
N ASN A 402 -1.33 -3.54 36.53
CA ASN A 402 -1.32 -4.12 35.19
C ASN A 402 0.09 -4.49 34.67
N THR A 403 1.05 -4.77 35.56
CA THR A 403 2.44 -5.09 35.17
C THR A 403 2.57 -6.38 34.36
N ARG A 404 1.53 -7.25 34.39
CA ARG A 404 1.47 -8.52 33.67
C ARG A 404 0.85 -8.41 32.29
N VAL A 405 0.38 -7.22 31.89
CA VAL A 405 -0.17 -6.91 30.59
C VAL A 405 0.66 -5.83 29.93
N LEU A 406 1.05 -6.04 28.67
CA LEU A 406 1.79 -5.05 27.91
C LEU A 406 0.84 -4.21 27.07
N LEU A 407 0.85 -2.90 27.29
CA LEU A 407 0.11 -1.93 26.49
C LEU A 407 1.02 -1.37 25.40
N LEU A 408 0.56 -1.39 24.15
CA LEU A 408 1.29 -0.90 22.98
C LEU A 408 0.52 0.21 22.27
N SER A 409 1.24 1.12 21.63
CA SER A 409 0.74 2.02 20.59
C SER A 409 1.50 1.73 19.29
N ASP A 410 0.80 1.20 18.29
CA ASP A 410 1.40 0.75 17.02
C ASP A 410 2.68 -0.10 17.23
N ARG A 411 2.59 -1.10 18.10
CA ARG A 411 3.68 -2.05 18.44
C ARG A 411 4.80 -1.43 19.30
N HIS A 412 4.63 -0.21 19.81
CA HIS A 412 5.56 0.42 20.72
C HIS A 412 5.09 0.31 22.17
N PRO A 413 5.91 -0.23 23.12
CA PRO A 413 5.54 -0.36 24.52
C PRO A 413 5.28 0.98 25.22
N LEU A 414 4.14 1.08 25.92
CA LEU A 414 3.76 2.25 26.71
C LEU A 414 3.95 2.08 28.21
N ASN A 415 4.18 0.84 28.70
CA ASN A 415 4.44 0.60 30.12
C ASN A 415 5.66 1.44 30.57
N ASP A 416 5.58 2.07 31.73
CA ASP A 416 6.66 2.88 32.28
C ASP A 416 7.85 2.02 32.79
N ASN A 417 8.95 2.66 33.13
CA ASN A 417 10.18 1.98 33.59
C ASN A 417 10.42 2.03 35.10
N VAL A 418 9.48 2.51 35.88
CA VAL A 418 9.53 2.59 37.34
C VAL A 418 8.61 1.53 37.96
N MET A 419 7.32 1.58 37.61
CA MET A 419 6.30 0.64 38.08
C MET A 419 6.04 -0.48 37.07
N ASN A 420 6.45 -0.32 35.80
CA ASN A 420 6.15 -1.19 34.67
C ASN A 420 4.64 -1.30 34.39
N SER A 421 3.87 -0.27 34.69
CA SER A 421 2.42 -0.26 34.69
C SER A 421 1.82 -0.03 33.29
N ALA A 422 0.71 -0.71 32.98
CA ALA A 422 -0.12 -0.42 31.81
C ALA A 422 -1.35 0.39 32.22
N PHE A 423 -1.53 1.57 31.64
CA PHE A 423 -2.59 2.50 31.98
C PHE A 423 -3.70 2.47 30.92
N LEU A 424 -4.86 1.93 31.30
CA LEU A 424 -5.99 1.64 30.41
C LEU A 424 -7.16 2.61 30.58
N GLY A 425 -7.11 3.45 31.60
CA GLY A 425 -8.09 4.48 31.89
C GLY A 425 -7.73 5.84 31.28
N SER A 426 -8.25 6.94 31.87
CA SER A 426 -8.00 8.32 31.45
C SER A 426 -6.55 8.75 31.63
N GLU A 427 -5.78 8.07 32.47
CA GLU A 427 -4.34 8.24 32.67
C GLU A 427 -3.51 7.83 31.47
N GLY A 428 -3.97 6.84 30.73
CA GLY A 428 -3.30 6.35 29.52
C GLY A 428 -3.69 7.12 28.27
N ARG A 429 -4.97 7.53 28.19
CA ARG A 429 -5.50 8.23 27.02
C ARG A 429 -6.86 8.87 27.32
N THR A 430 -7.02 10.12 26.90
CA THR A 430 -8.25 10.88 27.17
C THR A 430 -9.46 10.42 26.32
N ASN A 431 -9.23 9.95 25.09
CA ASN A 431 -10.27 9.39 24.20
C ASN A 431 -9.69 8.40 23.15
N LEU A 432 -10.58 7.75 22.39
CA LEU A 432 -10.24 6.74 21.41
C LEU A 432 -10.56 7.12 19.95
N HIS A 433 -10.88 8.37 19.65
CA HIS A 433 -11.28 8.78 18.29
C HIS A 433 -10.20 8.59 17.22
N ASP A 434 -8.93 8.66 17.59
CA ASP A 434 -7.77 8.42 16.70
C ASP A 434 -7.27 6.96 16.72
N VAL A 435 -7.95 6.08 17.44
CA VAL A 435 -7.69 4.63 17.42
C VAL A 435 -8.52 3.98 16.32
N GLU A 436 -7.86 3.25 15.45
CA GLU A 436 -8.46 2.48 14.36
C GLU A 436 -9.03 1.14 14.85
N ARG A 437 -8.24 0.45 15.70
CA ARG A 437 -8.61 -0.81 16.32
C ARG A 437 -7.73 -1.10 17.53
N ILE A 438 -8.24 -1.96 18.39
CA ILE A 438 -7.50 -2.51 19.51
C ILE A 438 -7.30 -4.01 19.25
N GLU A 439 -6.04 -4.46 19.23
CA GLU A 439 -5.68 -5.87 19.07
C GLU A 439 -5.32 -6.42 20.47
N VAL A 440 -5.96 -7.52 20.89
CA VAL A 440 -5.75 -8.12 22.20
C VAL A 440 -5.22 -9.54 22.03
N ILE A 441 -3.95 -9.76 22.36
CA ILE A 441 -3.35 -11.09 22.46
C ILE A 441 -3.60 -11.63 23.88
N ARG A 442 -4.03 -12.87 24.00
CA ARG A 442 -4.15 -13.60 25.26
C ARG A 442 -3.06 -14.66 25.34
N GLY A 443 -2.45 -14.77 26.52
CA GLY A 443 -1.30 -15.61 26.77
C GLY A 443 0.04 -14.92 26.50
N PRO A 444 1.18 -15.59 26.78
CA PRO A 444 2.49 -15.00 26.76
C PRO A 444 2.94 -14.63 25.34
N ALA A 445 3.49 -13.41 25.21
CA ALA A 445 4.05 -12.89 23.97
C ALA A 445 5.50 -12.38 24.17
N SER A 446 6.19 -12.82 25.21
CA SER A 446 7.51 -12.34 25.58
C SER A 446 8.58 -12.59 24.54
N VAL A 447 8.47 -13.63 23.71
CA VAL A 447 9.39 -13.87 22.57
C VAL A 447 9.41 -12.69 21.59
N ILE A 448 8.30 -11.96 21.47
CA ILE A 448 8.17 -10.82 20.55
C ILE A 448 8.47 -9.51 21.26
N TYR A 449 7.98 -9.35 22.51
CA TYR A 449 7.92 -8.07 23.18
C TYR A 449 8.72 -7.98 24.50
N GLY A 450 9.29 -9.10 24.98
CA GLY A 450 10.03 -9.14 26.22
C GLY A 450 9.14 -9.11 27.47
N THR A 451 9.62 -8.44 28.51
CA THR A 451 8.95 -8.33 29.81
C THR A 451 7.58 -7.65 29.70
N GLY A 452 6.65 -7.97 30.64
CA GLY A 452 5.29 -7.41 30.65
C GLY A 452 4.30 -8.06 29.67
N ALA A 453 4.77 -8.67 28.59
CA ALA A 453 3.93 -9.47 27.69
C ALA A 453 3.68 -10.87 28.31
N PHE A 454 3.25 -10.91 29.56
CA PHE A 454 3.17 -12.08 30.44
C PHE A 454 1.79 -12.77 30.32
N ALA A 455 0.73 -12.09 30.70
CA ALA A 455 -0.64 -12.59 30.61
C ALA A 455 -1.30 -12.23 29.27
N GLY A 456 -0.90 -11.11 28.68
CA GLY A 456 -1.43 -10.65 27.40
C GLY A 456 -0.80 -9.36 26.88
N VAL A 457 -1.23 -8.96 25.70
CA VAL A 457 -0.81 -7.72 25.05
C VAL A 457 -2.04 -6.98 24.53
N VAL A 458 -2.14 -5.69 24.79
CA VAL A 458 -3.15 -4.79 24.24
C VAL A 458 -2.45 -3.79 23.34
N ASN A 459 -2.73 -3.82 22.04
CA ASN A 459 -2.10 -2.92 21.06
C ASN A 459 -3.13 -1.96 20.49
N LEU A 460 -2.93 -0.67 20.72
CA LEU A 460 -3.71 0.41 20.13
C LEU A 460 -3.14 0.73 18.76
N VAL A 461 -3.85 0.39 17.72
CA VAL A 461 -3.45 0.73 16.35
C VAL A 461 -4.09 2.06 15.98
N PRO A 462 -3.31 3.14 15.77
CA PRO A 462 -3.87 4.43 15.45
C PRO A 462 -4.38 4.49 14.01
N ARG A 463 -5.32 5.39 13.72
CA ARG A 463 -5.75 5.76 12.38
C ARG A 463 -4.52 6.23 11.58
N GLY A 464 -4.48 5.95 10.29
CA GLY A 464 -3.21 6.00 9.64
C GLY A 464 -3.18 6.51 8.21
N ARG A 465 -2.32 5.90 7.42
CA ARG A 465 -1.90 6.34 6.07
C ARG A 465 -3.03 6.41 5.05
N ASP A 466 -4.16 5.75 5.29
CA ASP A 466 -5.29 5.67 4.36
C ASP A 466 -6.35 6.74 4.60
N GLU A 467 -6.21 7.53 5.70
CA GLU A 467 -7.11 8.63 5.99
C GLU A 467 -6.96 9.76 4.98
N PRO A 468 -8.06 10.31 4.43
CA PRO A 468 -8.01 11.51 3.61
C PRO A 468 -7.59 12.72 4.45
N SER A 469 -7.18 13.80 3.79
CA SER A 469 -6.95 15.08 4.49
C SER A 469 -8.27 15.64 4.99
N HIS A 470 -8.37 15.93 6.28
CA HIS A 470 -9.55 16.52 6.91
C HIS A 470 -9.21 17.06 8.30
N VAL A 471 -10.11 17.83 8.86
CA VAL A 471 -10.03 18.33 10.22
C VAL A 471 -11.20 17.77 11.02
N GLU A 472 -10.95 17.32 12.24
CA GLU A 472 -11.97 16.84 13.16
C GLU A 472 -12.03 17.67 14.44
N ALA A 473 -13.23 17.88 14.95
CA ALA A 473 -13.47 18.38 16.29
C ALA A 473 -14.53 17.50 16.96
N SER A 474 -14.34 17.14 18.22
CA SER A 474 -15.36 16.42 18.98
C SER A 474 -15.55 17.03 20.37
N ILE A 475 -16.77 16.92 20.86
CA ILE A 475 -17.16 17.22 22.24
C ILE A 475 -17.97 16.04 22.78
N GLY A 476 -17.71 15.67 24.03
CA GLY A 476 -18.44 14.60 24.72
C GLY A 476 -18.78 15.04 26.16
N ALA A 477 -19.87 14.54 26.65
CA ALA A 477 -20.30 14.76 28.03
C ALA A 477 -20.94 13.48 28.59
N TYR A 478 -20.72 13.25 29.90
CA TYR A 478 -21.30 12.18 30.66
C TYR A 478 -22.00 12.77 31.87
N ASP A 479 -23.06 12.13 32.32
CA ASP A 479 -23.83 12.59 33.51
C ASP A 479 -23.13 12.31 34.85
N ASP A 480 -21.97 11.60 34.83
CA ASP A 480 -21.03 11.52 35.92
C ASP A 480 -20.15 12.79 36.08
N HIS A 481 -20.61 13.89 35.56
CA HIS A 481 -19.95 15.22 35.52
C HIS A 481 -18.65 15.26 34.69
N THR A 482 -18.49 14.32 33.74
CA THR A 482 -17.35 14.30 32.85
C THR A 482 -17.67 15.05 31.55
N ALA A 483 -16.77 15.92 31.14
CA ALA A 483 -16.77 16.59 29.84
C ALA A 483 -15.43 16.37 29.14
N GLN A 484 -15.48 16.17 27.82
CA GLN A 484 -14.28 16.02 26.98
C GLN A 484 -14.38 16.82 25.70
N ALA A 485 -13.23 17.24 25.18
CA ALA A 485 -13.13 17.89 23.88
C ALA A 485 -11.86 17.41 23.16
N ARG A 486 -11.93 17.38 21.83
CA ARG A 486 -10.80 17.00 20.98
C ARG A 486 -10.80 17.82 19.69
N ALA A 487 -9.60 18.14 19.19
CA ALA A 487 -9.36 18.62 17.84
C ALA A 487 -8.26 17.77 17.18
N ALA A 488 -8.40 17.49 15.89
CA ALA A 488 -7.38 16.77 15.15
C ALA A 488 -7.30 17.24 13.69
N VAL A 489 -6.12 17.14 13.12
CA VAL A 489 -5.83 17.42 11.72
C VAL A 489 -5.17 16.20 11.09
N TYR A 490 -5.70 15.77 9.96
CA TYR A 490 -5.15 14.72 9.12
C TYR A 490 -4.72 15.33 7.80
N TYR A 491 -3.46 15.15 7.44
CA TYR A 491 -2.90 15.68 6.20
C TYR A 491 -2.26 14.55 5.40
N ARG A 492 -2.75 14.30 4.20
CA ARG A 492 -2.22 13.31 3.27
C ARG A 492 -1.72 13.99 2.01
N ARG A 493 -0.40 14.12 1.88
CA ARG A 493 0.24 14.65 0.69
C ARG A 493 0.20 13.64 -0.47
N SER A 494 0.39 12.34 -0.16
CA SER A 494 0.39 11.24 -1.12
C SER A 494 0.09 9.91 -0.43
N ALA A 495 0.03 8.80 -1.17
CA ALA A 495 -0.04 7.46 -0.59
C ALA A 495 1.19 7.13 0.28
N ARG A 496 2.33 7.80 0.07
CA ARG A 496 3.60 7.53 0.77
C ARG A 496 3.90 8.54 1.88
N SER A 497 3.30 9.73 1.90
CA SER A 497 3.65 10.79 2.85
C SER A 497 2.42 11.51 3.39
N GLY A 498 2.44 11.79 4.69
CA GLY A 498 1.38 12.48 5.41
C GLY A 498 1.69 12.60 6.89
N ALA A 499 0.78 13.23 7.61
CA ALA A 499 0.86 13.37 9.07
C ALA A 499 -0.54 13.55 9.66
N TRP A 500 -0.68 13.24 10.95
CA TRP A 500 -1.83 13.67 11.74
C TRP A 500 -1.40 14.14 13.12
N LEU A 501 -2.18 15.00 13.69
CA LEU A 501 -2.02 15.54 15.04
C LEU A 501 -3.39 15.59 15.71
N SER A 502 -3.47 15.13 16.96
CA SER A 502 -4.67 15.16 17.79
C SER A 502 -4.36 15.73 19.16
N VAL A 503 -5.19 16.65 19.63
CA VAL A 503 -5.16 17.21 20.98
C VAL A 503 -6.51 16.95 21.62
N ALA A 504 -6.50 16.40 22.81
CA ALA A 504 -7.72 16.10 23.58
C ALA A 504 -7.57 16.52 25.03
N GLY A 505 -8.67 16.90 25.66
CA GLY A 505 -8.75 17.18 27.08
C GLY A 505 -10.06 16.66 27.65
N ALA A 506 -10.03 16.24 28.91
CA ALA A 506 -11.23 15.86 29.67
C ALA A 506 -11.13 16.37 31.10
N ARG A 507 -12.31 16.56 31.70
CA ARG A 507 -12.49 16.95 33.10
C ARG A 507 -13.70 16.22 33.66
N SER A 508 -13.56 15.72 34.90
CA SER A 508 -14.65 15.25 35.73
C SER A 508 -14.59 15.91 37.09
N ASP A 509 -15.73 16.30 37.62
CA ASP A 509 -15.85 16.76 39.02
C ASP A 509 -16.08 15.60 39.98
N GLY A 510 -16.14 14.33 39.44
CA GLY A 510 -16.38 13.12 40.20
C GLY A 510 -17.80 12.95 40.68
N ILE A 511 -18.02 11.87 41.41
CA ILE A 511 -19.32 11.47 41.97
C ILE A 511 -19.20 11.21 43.45
N ASP A 512 -20.31 11.32 44.17
CA ASP A 512 -20.41 10.93 45.55
C ASP A 512 -20.73 9.42 45.66
N GLN A 513 -19.89 8.67 46.36
CA GLN A 513 -20.05 7.23 46.46
C GLN A 513 -20.09 6.70 47.93
N PRO A 514 -20.96 5.74 48.25
CA PRO A 514 -20.91 5.02 49.51
C PRO A 514 -19.75 4.01 49.52
N VAL A 515 -18.85 4.11 50.46
CA VAL A 515 -17.70 3.24 50.70
C VAL A 515 -17.89 2.50 51.99
N GLU A 516 -17.76 1.18 52.01
CA GLU A 516 -17.76 0.34 53.17
C GLU A 516 -16.38 0.26 53.79
N LEU A 517 -16.14 0.99 54.86
CA LEU A 517 -14.85 1.00 55.55
C LEU A 517 -14.78 -0.19 56.55
N ARG A 518 -13.66 -0.89 56.54
CA ARG A 518 -13.33 -1.97 57.46
C ARG A 518 -12.08 -1.60 58.27
N GLU A 519 -12.26 -0.77 59.29
CA GLU A 519 -11.18 -0.40 60.18
C GLU A 519 -10.90 -1.52 61.20
N PRO A 520 -9.61 -1.81 61.53
CA PRO A 520 -9.24 -2.81 62.53
C PRO A 520 -9.94 -2.56 63.86
N GLY A 521 -10.63 -3.57 64.39
CA GLY A 521 -11.31 -3.48 65.70
C GLY A 521 -12.67 -2.82 65.70
N SER A 522 -13.17 -2.33 64.56
CA SER A 522 -14.51 -1.82 64.35
C SER A 522 -15.31 -2.63 63.33
N GLY A 523 -16.63 -2.75 63.50
CA GLY A 523 -17.44 -3.39 62.46
C GLY A 523 -17.51 -2.52 61.18
N PRO A 524 -17.95 -3.11 60.05
CA PRO A 524 -18.04 -2.38 58.80
C PRO A 524 -18.98 -1.17 58.91
N ARG A 525 -18.52 -0.02 58.41
CA ARG A 525 -19.26 1.24 58.42
C ARG A 525 -19.32 1.80 57.00
N VAL A 526 -20.50 2.25 56.59
CA VAL A 526 -20.67 2.91 55.32
C VAL A 526 -20.52 4.42 55.51
N ARG A 527 -19.58 5.04 54.77
CA ARG A 527 -19.42 6.49 54.71
C ARG A 527 -19.52 6.94 53.25
N ILE A 528 -19.82 8.20 53.01
CA ILE A 528 -19.81 8.79 51.64
C ILE A 528 -18.45 9.38 51.41
N ALA A 529 -17.82 9.00 50.30
CA ALA A 529 -16.67 9.69 49.73
C ALA A 529 -17.17 10.65 48.65
N HIS A 530 -16.73 11.92 48.68
CA HIS A 530 -17.14 12.94 47.77
C HIS A 530 -16.13 13.13 46.65
N GLY A 531 -16.59 13.36 45.40
CA GLY A 531 -15.71 13.61 44.28
C GLY A 531 -14.85 12.42 43.84
N VAL A 532 -15.34 11.19 44.08
CA VAL A 532 -14.67 9.97 43.58
C VAL A 532 -14.59 10.05 42.04
N ASP A 533 -13.42 9.75 41.48
CA ASP A 533 -13.12 9.93 40.06
C ASP A 533 -13.13 11.37 39.56
N ALA A 534 -12.90 12.35 40.41
CA ALA A 534 -12.62 13.70 39.99
C ALA A 534 -11.23 13.74 39.29
N PHE A 535 -11.17 14.20 38.05
CA PHE A 535 -9.91 14.28 37.31
C PHE A 535 -9.89 15.40 36.28
N ARG A 536 -8.67 15.73 35.85
CA ARG A 536 -8.38 16.45 34.60
C ARG A 536 -7.35 15.68 33.82
N SER A 537 -7.56 15.50 32.50
CA SER A 537 -6.59 14.80 31.68
C SER A 537 -6.40 15.49 30.33
N GLY A 538 -5.22 15.31 29.77
CA GLY A 538 -4.86 15.81 28.46
C GLY A 538 -4.10 14.78 27.64
N THR A 539 -4.32 14.77 26.34
CA THR A 539 -3.57 13.90 25.40
C THR A 539 -3.15 14.71 24.18
N LEU A 540 -1.86 14.65 23.85
CA LEU A 540 -1.32 15.10 22.56
C LEU A 540 -0.75 13.87 21.86
N ALA A 541 -1.35 13.47 20.74
CA ALA A 541 -0.94 12.31 19.96
C ALA A 541 -0.72 12.70 18.50
N GLY A 542 0.23 12.07 17.86
CA GLY A 542 0.47 12.34 16.45
C GLY A 542 1.41 11.36 15.79
N ARG A 543 1.42 11.42 14.46
CA ARG A 543 2.24 10.59 13.61
C ARG A 543 2.53 11.31 12.31
N ALA A 544 3.77 11.17 11.81
CA ALA A 544 4.18 11.61 10.50
C ALA A 544 4.89 10.47 9.77
N TRP A 545 4.73 10.40 8.45
CA TRP A 545 5.40 9.38 7.66
C TRP A 545 5.82 9.92 6.29
N ASP A 546 6.95 9.43 5.81
CA ASP A 546 7.43 9.65 4.44
C ASP A 546 8.18 8.40 3.96
N GLY A 547 7.58 7.70 2.99
CA GLY A 547 8.10 6.43 2.50
C GLY A 547 8.24 5.37 3.59
N ALA A 548 9.47 4.99 3.88
CA ALA A 548 9.83 4.01 4.90
C ALA A 548 9.98 4.61 6.31
N LEU A 549 10.06 5.94 6.42
CA LEU A 549 10.24 6.63 7.69
C LEU A 549 8.89 6.92 8.34
N THR A 550 8.81 6.68 9.65
CA THR A 550 7.65 7.02 10.49
C THR A 550 8.16 7.63 11.79
N ALA A 551 7.60 8.76 12.18
CA ALA A 551 7.73 9.33 13.51
C ALA A 551 6.38 9.31 14.21
N GLN A 552 6.34 8.97 15.50
CA GLN A 552 5.12 9.05 16.31
C GLN A 552 5.43 9.54 17.72
N TRP A 553 4.43 10.15 18.33
CA TRP A 553 4.52 10.70 19.70
C TRP A 553 3.18 10.58 20.41
N LEU A 554 3.26 10.41 21.70
CA LEU A 554 2.15 10.42 22.63
C LEU A 554 2.58 11.13 23.91
N LEU A 555 1.88 12.17 24.29
CA LEU A 555 2.00 12.84 25.59
C LEU A 555 0.64 12.75 26.28
N THR A 556 0.63 12.29 27.52
CA THR A 556 -0.57 12.26 28.38
C THR A 556 -0.27 12.96 29.68
N THR A 557 -1.27 13.66 30.19
CA THR A 557 -1.25 14.30 31.51
C THR A 557 -2.52 13.98 32.24
N ARG A 558 -2.43 13.76 33.53
CA ARG A 558 -3.60 13.59 34.42
C ARG A 558 -3.34 14.21 35.80
N THR A 559 -4.33 14.89 36.33
CA THR A 559 -4.47 15.17 37.77
C THR A 559 -5.72 14.46 38.25
N LYS A 560 -5.63 13.66 39.30
CA LYS A 560 -6.76 12.85 39.86
C LYS A 560 -6.83 12.94 41.37
N GLN A 561 -8.05 13.09 41.91
CA GLN A 561 -8.34 12.97 43.33
C GLN A 561 -8.71 11.54 43.72
N VAL A 562 -8.22 11.08 44.87
CA VAL A 562 -8.48 9.72 45.41
C VAL A 562 -8.95 9.80 46.84
N PRO A 563 -10.21 10.27 47.13
CA PRO A 563 -10.71 10.53 48.47
C PRO A 563 -11.11 9.26 49.23
N ALA A 564 -11.07 8.07 48.62
CA ALA A 564 -11.60 6.84 49.17
C ALA A 564 -10.74 6.17 50.28
N GLY A 565 -9.68 6.85 50.76
CA GLY A 565 -8.81 6.33 51.82
C GLY A 565 -7.74 5.35 51.36
N LEU A 566 -7.17 5.57 50.16
CA LEU A 566 -6.04 4.81 49.63
C LEU A 566 -4.82 4.93 50.56
N ALA A 567 -4.06 3.84 50.69
CA ALA A 567 -2.83 3.77 51.47
C ALA A 567 -2.99 4.35 52.90
N HIS A 568 -4.14 4.09 53.52
CA HIS A 568 -4.48 4.61 54.87
C HIS A 568 -4.53 6.14 54.98
N THR A 569 -4.70 6.87 53.87
CA THR A 569 -4.95 8.31 53.89
C THR A 569 -6.23 8.67 54.66
N VAL A 570 -6.32 9.91 55.11
CA VAL A 570 -7.53 10.44 55.73
C VAL A 570 -8.71 10.25 54.74
N PHE A 571 -9.74 9.58 55.17
CA PHE A 571 -10.90 9.29 54.36
C PHE A 571 -11.67 10.56 54.03
N ASP A 572 -12.05 10.74 52.74
CA ASP A 572 -12.80 11.86 52.21
C ASP A 572 -12.01 13.18 52.25
N ASP A 573 -10.69 13.08 52.18
CA ASP A 573 -9.82 14.27 52.13
C ASP A 573 -9.42 14.54 50.65
N PRO A 574 -9.83 15.69 50.06
CA PRO A 574 -9.55 16.04 48.71
C PRO A 574 -8.07 16.37 48.42
N ARG A 575 -7.21 16.46 49.45
CA ARG A 575 -5.78 16.67 49.33
C ARG A 575 -5.04 15.41 48.87
N THR A 576 -5.66 14.22 48.85
CA THR A 576 -5.09 13.04 48.22
C THR A 576 -5.24 13.20 46.71
N VAL A 577 -4.14 13.60 46.04
CA VAL A 577 -4.12 13.97 44.64
C VAL A 577 -2.92 13.36 43.93
N TYR A 578 -3.12 12.86 42.70
CA TYR A 578 -2.06 12.40 41.82
C TYR A 578 -1.91 13.32 40.62
N GLU A 579 -0.65 13.53 40.22
CA GLU A 579 -0.31 14.17 38.95
C GLU A 579 0.58 13.23 38.13
N ASP A 580 0.13 12.86 36.95
CA ASP A 580 0.82 11.98 36.02
C ASP A 580 1.17 12.72 34.75
N VAL A 581 2.41 12.60 34.29
CA VAL A 581 2.83 13.00 32.95
C VAL A 581 3.60 11.86 32.31
N ARG A 582 3.20 11.46 31.11
CA ARG A 582 3.88 10.43 30.35
C ARG A 582 4.09 10.90 28.94
N MET A 583 5.31 10.72 28.44
CA MET A 583 5.70 11.08 27.07
C MET A 583 6.41 9.90 26.41
N THR A 584 6.03 9.62 25.19
CA THR A 584 6.69 8.62 24.35
C THR A 584 6.89 9.18 22.96
N THR A 585 8.10 9.04 22.43
CA THR A 585 8.47 9.40 21.07
C THR A 585 9.17 8.24 20.40
N GLU A 586 8.89 8.01 19.13
CA GLU A 586 9.50 6.95 18.34
C GLU A 586 9.84 7.46 16.94
N LEU A 587 11.02 7.08 16.46
CA LEU A 587 11.41 7.18 15.06
C LEU A 587 11.68 5.78 14.53
N ARG A 588 11.01 5.41 13.43
CA ARG A 588 11.07 4.07 12.85
C ARG A 588 11.32 4.15 11.34
N PHE A 589 12.31 3.41 10.88
CA PHE A 589 12.68 3.30 9.48
C PHE A 589 12.53 1.85 9.03
N GLU A 590 11.59 1.58 8.11
CA GLU A 590 11.21 0.24 7.64
C GLU A 590 11.35 0.12 6.11
N PRO A 591 12.58 0.13 5.53
CA PRO A 591 12.76 -0.06 4.10
C PRO A 591 12.53 -1.52 3.69
N LYS A 592 12.01 -1.70 2.48
CA LYS A 592 12.00 -2.99 1.78
C LYS A 592 13.13 -2.99 0.77
N ILE A 593 13.96 -4.03 0.80
CA ILE A 593 15.08 -4.22 -0.12
C ILE A 593 14.70 -5.38 -1.06
N GLY A 594 14.32 -5.02 -2.27
CA GLY A 594 13.67 -5.98 -3.17
C GLY A 594 12.36 -6.51 -2.57
N ASP A 595 11.95 -7.72 -3.00
CA ASP A 595 10.71 -8.35 -2.54
C ASP A 595 10.92 -9.32 -1.36
N THR A 596 12.18 -9.56 -0.98
CA THR A 596 12.54 -10.65 -0.05
C THR A 596 13.06 -10.18 1.29
N LEU A 597 13.56 -8.95 1.43
CA LEU A 597 14.15 -8.47 2.66
C LEU A 597 13.50 -7.18 3.13
N GLN A 598 13.05 -7.17 4.37
CA GLN A 598 12.56 -5.98 5.08
C GLN A 598 13.45 -5.74 6.29
N ILE A 599 14.00 -4.56 6.41
CA ILE A 599 14.76 -4.12 7.58
C ILE A 599 13.89 -3.13 8.37
N MET A 600 14.02 -3.15 9.69
CA MET A 600 13.44 -2.15 10.58
C MET A 600 14.50 -1.68 11.56
N ALA A 601 14.68 -0.37 11.63
CA ALA A 601 15.43 0.29 12.69
C ALA A 601 14.48 1.21 13.45
N ARG A 602 14.46 1.11 14.76
CA ARG A 602 13.63 1.90 15.65
C ARG A 602 14.46 2.53 16.74
N ALA A 603 14.28 3.83 16.96
CA ALA A 603 14.79 4.55 18.12
C ALA A 603 13.62 5.17 18.86
N HIS A 604 13.66 5.14 20.20
CA HIS A 604 12.60 5.74 21.01
C HIS A 604 13.13 6.38 22.29
N ALA A 605 12.35 7.33 22.77
CA ALA A 605 12.55 7.93 24.09
C ALA A 605 11.20 7.97 24.83
N THR A 606 11.23 7.60 26.11
CA THR A 606 10.06 7.63 26.99
C THR A 606 10.41 8.33 28.28
N GLY A 607 9.54 9.22 28.73
CA GLY A 607 9.63 9.89 30.03
C GLY A 607 8.36 9.74 30.82
N MET A 608 8.44 9.61 32.13
CA MET A 608 7.31 9.63 33.05
C MET A 608 7.63 10.43 34.30
N THR A 609 6.64 11.13 34.80
CA THR A 609 6.64 11.67 36.16
C THR A 609 5.31 11.34 36.82
N PHE A 610 5.38 10.98 38.08
CA PHE A 610 4.24 10.81 38.97
C PHE A 610 4.51 11.64 40.22
N GLN A 611 3.56 12.43 40.65
CA GLN A 611 3.57 13.15 41.91
C GLN A 611 2.32 12.76 42.68
N GLY A 612 2.48 12.31 43.88
CA GLY A 612 1.37 11.91 44.79
C GLY A 612 1.44 12.71 46.06
N ASP A 613 0.35 13.40 46.36
CA ASP A 613 0.10 14.03 47.67
C ASP A 613 -0.88 13.15 48.42
N PHE A 614 -0.46 12.59 49.53
CA PHE A 614 -1.28 11.68 50.34
C PHE A 614 -1.64 12.37 51.66
N ALA A 615 -2.93 12.51 51.90
CA ALA A 615 -3.46 13.16 53.11
C ALA A 615 -3.26 12.29 54.36
N HIS A 616 -2.05 12.30 54.87
CA HIS A 616 -1.66 11.82 56.20
C HIS A 616 -1.45 13.00 57.16
N ASP A 617 -1.09 12.75 58.37
CA ASP A 617 -0.69 13.76 59.37
C ASP A 617 0.71 13.39 59.93
N PRO A 618 1.80 14.00 59.46
CA PRO A 618 1.90 14.99 58.33
C PRO A 618 1.63 14.36 56.97
N MET A 619 1.32 15.17 55.93
CA MET A 619 1.14 14.71 54.57
C MET A 619 2.39 14.00 54.05
N LEU A 620 2.17 12.93 53.26
CA LEU A 620 3.21 12.28 52.52
C LEU A 620 3.23 12.82 51.07
N LEU A 621 4.42 13.17 50.60
CA LEU A 621 4.66 13.71 49.26
C LEU A 621 5.57 12.74 48.51
N GLU A 622 5.11 12.18 47.41
CA GLU A 622 5.88 11.25 46.58
C GLU A 622 6.15 11.80 45.18
N ASP A 623 7.37 11.62 44.67
CA ASP A 623 7.79 11.99 43.34
C ASP A 623 8.53 10.82 42.68
N TYR A 624 7.95 10.27 41.61
CA TYR A 624 8.59 9.21 40.82
C TYR A 624 8.95 9.75 39.44
N ARG A 625 10.16 9.39 38.97
CA ARG A 625 10.61 9.82 37.63
C ARG A 625 11.27 8.68 36.92
N GLY A 626 10.90 8.53 35.64
CA GLY A 626 11.47 7.56 34.71
C GLY A 626 11.88 8.19 33.40
N THR A 627 13.08 7.83 32.94
CA THR A 627 13.57 8.20 31.60
C THR A 627 14.22 7.00 30.94
N ARG A 628 13.81 6.70 29.72
CA ARG A 628 14.22 5.52 28.97
C ARG A 628 14.52 5.87 27.52
N PHE A 629 15.66 5.36 27.01
CA PHE A 629 16.01 5.40 25.60
C PHE A 629 16.17 3.97 25.10
N GLY A 630 15.75 3.70 23.87
CA GLY A 630 15.88 2.37 23.31
C GLY A 630 16.10 2.37 21.82
N LEU A 631 16.76 1.30 21.37
CA LEU A 631 17.04 0.99 19.98
C LEU A 631 16.62 -0.43 19.68
N GLU A 632 16.03 -0.66 18.51
CA GLU A 632 15.75 -2.01 17.98
C GLU A 632 16.16 -2.07 16.51
N LEU A 633 16.83 -3.16 16.16
CA LEU A 633 17.11 -3.54 14.78
C LEU A 633 16.47 -4.89 14.49
N ARG A 634 15.82 -5.00 13.35
CA ARG A 634 15.16 -6.23 12.91
C ARG A 634 15.31 -6.43 11.42
N ALA A 635 15.58 -7.66 11.02
CA ALA A 635 15.57 -8.08 9.64
C ALA A 635 14.55 -9.22 9.46
N ALA A 636 13.65 -9.09 8.52
CA ALA A 636 12.72 -10.13 8.10
C ALA A 636 13.06 -10.52 6.66
N TRP A 637 13.47 -11.77 6.47
CA TRP A 637 13.93 -12.32 5.21
C TRP A 637 12.99 -13.42 4.73
N LEU A 638 12.64 -13.38 3.45
CA LEU A 638 11.84 -14.40 2.74
C LEU A 638 12.74 -15.16 1.76
N PRO A 639 13.54 -16.14 2.23
CA PRO A 639 14.39 -16.93 1.34
C PRO A 639 13.59 -17.78 0.35
N HIS A 640 12.35 -18.05 0.69
CA HIS A 640 11.38 -18.78 -0.12
C HIS A 640 9.98 -18.20 0.12
N PRO A 641 9.05 -18.19 -0.86
CA PRO A 641 7.70 -17.66 -0.68
C PRO A 641 6.89 -18.30 0.47
N ARG A 642 7.32 -19.48 0.95
CA ARG A 642 6.67 -20.20 2.06
C ARG A 642 7.42 -20.10 3.38
N LEU A 643 8.54 -19.40 3.45
CA LEU A 643 9.37 -19.33 4.66
C LEU A 643 9.77 -17.87 4.93
N ARG A 644 9.45 -17.38 6.10
CA ARG A 644 9.90 -16.10 6.63
C ARG A 644 10.80 -16.36 7.82
N LEU A 645 11.97 -15.76 7.83
CA LEU A 645 12.91 -15.75 8.95
C LEU A 645 13.00 -14.32 9.46
N THR A 646 12.83 -14.14 10.76
CA THR A 646 12.95 -12.83 11.40
C THR A 646 14.00 -12.93 12.50
N VAL A 647 14.97 -12.04 12.46
CA VAL A 647 15.97 -11.89 13.53
C VAL A 647 15.96 -10.45 13.99
N GLY A 648 16.17 -10.24 15.27
CA GLY A 648 16.22 -8.89 15.82
C GLY A 648 17.02 -8.82 17.11
N ALA A 649 17.48 -7.62 17.40
CA ALA A 649 18.12 -7.26 18.64
C ALA A 649 17.57 -5.91 19.12
N GLU A 650 17.40 -5.78 20.42
CA GLU A 650 17.00 -4.52 21.05
C GLU A 650 17.85 -4.26 22.30
N GLY A 651 18.00 -2.99 22.62
CA GLY A 651 18.66 -2.52 23.83
C GLY A 651 17.97 -1.30 24.37
N GLN A 652 17.90 -1.19 25.67
CA GLN A 652 17.33 -0.03 26.36
C GLN A 652 18.24 0.41 27.50
N ALA A 653 18.35 1.73 27.65
CA ALA A 653 18.99 2.37 28.77
C ALA A 653 17.93 3.15 29.56
N ASN A 654 17.62 2.70 30.76
CA ASN A 654 16.76 3.39 31.72
C ASN A 654 17.67 4.28 32.57
N THR A 655 17.87 5.50 32.10
CA THR A 655 18.84 6.44 32.67
C THR A 655 18.40 7.07 33.97
N GLN A 656 17.09 7.04 34.23
CA GLN A 656 16.45 7.46 35.44
C GLN A 656 15.32 6.49 35.79
N ALA A 657 15.32 5.98 37.00
CA ALA A 657 14.24 5.22 37.64
C ALA A 657 14.27 5.56 39.13
N SER A 658 13.62 6.64 39.50
CA SER A 658 13.70 7.20 40.85
C SER A 658 12.38 7.20 41.57
N LEU A 659 12.43 6.88 42.85
CA LEU A 659 11.36 6.95 43.82
C LEU A 659 11.76 7.89 44.93
N ARG A 660 10.96 8.90 45.25
CA ARG A 660 11.23 9.84 46.36
C ARG A 660 9.98 10.00 47.18
N GLY A 661 10.11 10.03 48.50
CA GLY A 661 9.05 10.22 49.45
C GLY A 661 9.51 11.08 50.61
N LEU A 662 8.69 12.09 50.97
CA LEU A 662 8.94 13.06 52.03
C LEU A 662 7.72 13.28 52.88
N HIS A 663 7.89 13.63 54.14
CA HIS A 663 6.81 14.24 54.92
C HIS A 663 6.73 15.74 54.61
N GLU A 664 5.54 16.31 54.62
CA GLU A 664 5.34 17.74 54.45
C GLU A 664 6.18 18.55 55.45
N GLY A 665 6.84 19.58 54.96
CA GLY A 665 7.72 20.43 55.77
C GLY A 665 9.14 19.90 55.92
N THR A 666 9.48 18.72 55.40
CA THR A 666 10.82 18.16 55.38
C THR A 666 11.53 18.44 54.05
N THR A 667 12.84 18.33 54.01
CA THR A 667 13.68 18.56 52.82
C THR A 667 14.35 17.28 52.35
N LEU A 668 14.70 17.23 51.08
CA LEU A 668 15.51 16.17 50.48
C LEU A 668 16.90 16.13 51.22
N GLY A 669 17.07 15.15 52.09
CA GLY A 669 18.32 14.98 52.86
C GLY A 669 18.16 13.80 53.79
N GLU A 670 18.48 13.98 55.07
CA GLU A 670 18.41 12.97 56.09
C GLU A 670 16.98 12.55 56.51
N GLU A 671 15.95 13.30 56.06
CA GLU A 671 14.55 13.11 56.49
C GLU A 671 13.63 12.48 55.43
N ALA A 672 14.17 12.11 54.27
CA ALA A 672 13.39 11.39 53.25
C ALA A 672 13.21 9.93 53.67
N TYR A 673 11.94 9.48 53.77
CA TYR A 673 11.65 8.07 54.02
C TYR A 673 11.93 7.18 52.82
N LEU A 674 11.89 7.76 51.61
CA LEU A 674 12.17 7.09 50.34
C LEU A 674 13.04 7.99 49.46
N ASN A 675 14.21 7.50 49.06
CA ASN A 675 15.10 8.20 48.15
C ASN A 675 15.96 7.20 47.36
N VAL A 676 15.41 6.71 46.30
CA VAL A 676 15.99 5.65 45.44
C VAL A 676 16.11 6.14 44.03
N ASN A 677 17.25 5.93 43.39
CA ASN A 677 17.40 6.02 41.96
C ASN A 677 18.20 4.82 41.46
N GLN A 678 17.61 3.96 40.70
CA GLN A 678 18.16 2.71 40.19
C GLN A 678 18.15 2.70 38.66
N PRO A 679 19.07 3.39 38.00
CA PRO A 679 19.23 3.24 36.54
C PRO A 679 19.61 1.81 36.19
N TYR A 680 19.04 1.29 35.10
CA TYR A 680 19.33 -0.07 34.65
C TYR A 680 19.32 -0.16 33.13
N THR A 681 19.97 -1.21 32.63
CA THR A 681 19.97 -1.51 31.20
C THR A 681 19.39 -2.88 30.93
N PHE A 682 18.86 -3.07 29.76
CA PHE A 682 18.63 -4.41 29.25
C PHE A 682 18.95 -4.52 27.77
N GLY A 683 19.31 -5.73 27.36
CA GLY A 683 19.47 -6.09 25.96
C GLY A 683 18.75 -7.37 25.65
N ALA A 684 18.34 -7.55 24.42
CA ALA A 684 17.70 -8.78 23.99
C ALA A 684 18.03 -9.13 22.56
N GLY A 685 18.10 -10.43 22.27
CA GLY A 685 18.18 -10.98 20.94
C GLY A 685 17.10 -12.01 20.70
N TYR A 686 16.50 -12.02 19.50
CA TYR A 686 15.44 -12.96 19.17
C TYR A 686 15.49 -13.43 17.73
N ALA A 687 14.95 -14.62 17.50
CA ALA A 687 14.78 -15.21 16.18
C ALA A 687 13.43 -15.91 16.08
N LEU A 688 12.77 -15.76 14.92
CA LEU A 688 11.50 -16.39 14.58
C LEU A 688 11.60 -17.00 13.19
N ALA A 689 11.01 -18.18 13.02
CA ALA A 689 10.81 -18.84 11.76
C ALA A 689 9.32 -19.15 11.59
N GLU A 690 8.74 -18.73 10.47
CA GLU A 690 7.34 -18.92 10.15
C GLU A 690 7.25 -19.47 8.73
N GLY A 691 6.50 -20.56 8.54
CA GLY A 691 6.44 -21.17 7.22
C GLY A 691 5.27 -22.10 7.00
N SER A 692 4.90 -22.26 5.72
CA SER A 692 3.89 -23.22 5.28
C SER A 692 4.56 -24.53 4.92
N LEU A 693 4.37 -25.55 5.75
CA LEU A 693 4.89 -26.92 5.54
C LEU A 693 4.16 -27.62 4.39
N THR A 694 2.84 -27.40 4.33
CA THR A 694 1.97 -27.91 3.25
C THR A 694 0.96 -26.81 2.87
N ARG A 695 0.04 -27.11 1.95
CA ARG A 695 -1.06 -26.18 1.60
C ARG A 695 -2.04 -25.96 2.76
N TRP A 696 -2.12 -26.89 3.69
CA TRP A 696 -3.09 -26.88 4.80
C TRP A 696 -2.42 -26.78 6.18
N LEU A 697 -1.11 -26.85 6.28
CA LEU A 697 -0.36 -26.80 7.54
C LEU A 697 0.75 -25.77 7.49
N SER A 698 0.74 -24.86 8.43
CA SER A 698 1.80 -23.89 8.69
C SER A 698 2.36 -24.07 10.09
N ALA A 699 3.62 -23.75 10.27
CA ALA A 699 4.29 -23.80 11.56
C ALA A 699 5.03 -22.47 11.81
N SER A 700 5.10 -22.08 13.07
CA SER A 700 5.96 -21.02 13.54
C SER A 700 6.69 -21.45 14.80
N GLY A 701 7.91 -20.94 14.96
CA GLY A 701 8.72 -21.15 16.17
C GLY A 701 9.63 -19.96 16.39
N GLY A 702 9.92 -19.65 17.64
CA GLY A 702 10.81 -18.55 17.99
C GLY A 702 11.42 -18.70 19.37
N ALA A 703 12.56 -18.06 19.53
CA ALA A 703 13.28 -17.96 20.79
C ALA A 703 13.80 -16.53 20.98
N ARG A 704 13.86 -16.12 22.24
CA ARG A 704 14.41 -14.84 22.66
C ARG A 704 15.19 -15.04 23.95
N VAL A 705 16.25 -14.28 24.11
CA VAL A 705 16.98 -14.16 25.35
C VAL A 705 17.02 -12.69 25.74
N ASP A 706 16.54 -12.38 26.93
CA ASP A 706 16.58 -11.06 27.55
C ASP A 706 17.69 -11.07 28.61
N LEU A 707 18.51 -10.04 28.64
CA LEU A 707 19.59 -9.82 29.58
C LEU A 707 19.25 -8.59 30.42
N TYR A 708 18.85 -8.79 31.65
CA TYR A 708 18.57 -7.74 32.62
C TYR A 708 19.63 -7.68 33.71
N ASP A 709 20.03 -6.47 34.10
CA ASP A 709 21.00 -6.27 35.16
C ASP A 709 20.56 -6.93 36.47
N ALA A 710 19.25 -6.88 36.80
CA ALA A 710 18.73 -7.35 38.07
C ALA A 710 18.47 -8.86 38.15
N VAL A 711 18.11 -9.52 37.04
CA VAL A 711 17.63 -10.91 37.06
C VAL A 711 18.46 -11.84 36.15
N GLY A 712 19.45 -11.28 35.43
CA GLY A 712 20.31 -12.05 34.52
C GLY A 712 19.61 -12.49 33.24
N PRO A 713 20.11 -13.53 32.55
CA PRO A 713 19.56 -14.00 31.27
C PRO A 713 18.27 -14.78 31.46
N VAL A 714 17.20 -14.34 30.73
CA VAL A 714 15.89 -15.02 30.75
C VAL A 714 15.56 -15.49 29.33
N PRO A 715 15.66 -16.79 29.07
CA PRO A 715 15.23 -17.35 27.78
C PRO A 715 13.73 -17.52 27.71
N THR A 716 13.13 -17.20 26.57
CA THR A 716 11.71 -17.46 26.27
C THR A 716 11.56 -18.11 24.90
N PHE A 717 10.51 -18.96 24.78
CA PHE A 717 10.25 -19.74 23.61
C PHE A 717 8.76 -19.67 23.23
N ARG A 718 8.46 -19.80 21.94
CA ARG A 718 7.08 -20.01 21.46
C ARG A 718 7.07 -20.93 20.26
N GLY A 719 5.96 -21.63 20.10
CA GLY A 719 5.67 -22.44 18.94
C GLY A 719 4.18 -22.42 18.61
N ALA A 720 3.86 -22.53 17.33
CA ALA A 720 2.50 -22.71 16.88
C ALA A 720 2.45 -23.59 15.63
N LEU A 721 1.40 -24.45 15.57
CA LEU A 721 0.99 -25.18 14.39
C LEU A 721 -0.40 -24.69 14.00
N ILE A 722 -0.57 -24.31 12.74
CA ILE A 722 -1.84 -23.82 12.20
C ILE A 722 -2.25 -24.73 11.05
N ALA A 723 -3.31 -25.50 11.28
CA ALA A 723 -3.87 -26.40 10.31
C ALA A 723 -5.17 -25.84 9.73
N ARG A 724 -5.33 -25.98 8.41
CA ARG A 724 -6.54 -25.60 7.67
C ARG A 724 -7.09 -26.85 6.95
N PRO A 725 -7.80 -27.73 7.69
CA PRO A 725 -8.35 -28.94 7.12
C PRO A 725 -9.39 -28.66 6.02
N ALA A 726 -10.05 -27.50 6.09
CA ALA A 726 -10.97 -26.99 5.07
C ALA A 726 -10.78 -25.46 4.92
N ARG A 727 -11.29 -24.88 3.83
CA ARG A 727 -11.17 -23.44 3.55
C ARG A 727 -11.77 -22.56 4.65
N GLN A 728 -12.76 -23.06 5.37
CA GLN A 728 -13.52 -22.37 6.40
C GLN A 728 -13.12 -22.78 7.83
N SER A 729 -12.18 -23.70 7.99
CA SER A 729 -11.79 -24.26 9.27
C SER A 729 -10.31 -23.99 9.54
N THR A 730 -10.02 -23.42 10.70
CA THR A 730 -8.65 -23.22 11.19
C THR A 730 -8.52 -23.84 12.57
N VAL A 731 -7.47 -24.62 12.77
CA VAL A 731 -7.10 -25.21 14.06
C VAL A 731 -5.70 -24.73 14.39
N LYS A 732 -5.54 -24.10 15.56
CA LYS A 732 -4.26 -23.63 16.06
C LYS A 732 -3.90 -24.40 17.32
N LEU A 733 -2.69 -24.97 17.33
CA LEU A 733 -2.04 -25.49 18.55
C LEU A 733 -0.88 -24.54 18.86
N MET A 734 -0.92 -23.92 20.03
CA MET A 734 0.02 -22.87 20.42
C MET A 734 0.59 -23.17 21.79
N GLY A 735 1.84 -22.79 22.00
CA GLY A 735 2.48 -22.88 23.31
C GLY A 735 3.66 -21.94 23.41
N GLY A 736 3.98 -21.51 24.59
CA GLY A 736 5.08 -20.62 24.80
C GLY A 736 5.34 -20.29 26.25
N THR A 737 6.47 -19.63 26.50
CA THR A 737 6.88 -19.12 27.80
C THR A 737 6.89 -17.60 27.77
N GLY A 738 6.70 -17.00 28.94
CA GLY A 738 6.81 -15.55 29.15
C GLY A 738 7.43 -15.28 30.49
N PHE A 739 7.85 -14.06 30.69
CA PHE A 739 8.41 -13.63 31.98
C PHE A 739 8.03 -12.17 32.26
N ARG A 740 8.13 -11.79 33.51
CA ARG A 740 8.04 -10.43 34.00
C ARG A 740 9.17 -10.15 34.98
N ALA A 741 10.02 -9.18 34.64
CA ALA A 741 11.00 -8.69 35.59
C ALA A 741 10.31 -7.87 36.70
N PRO A 742 10.78 -7.95 37.96
CA PRO A 742 10.26 -7.12 39.05
C PRO A 742 10.51 -5.63 38.71
N SER A 743 9.52 -4.79 38.99
CA SER A 743 9.62 -3.33 38.80
C SER A 743 10.52 -2.68 39.86
N ILE A 744 10.99 -1.45 39.60
CA ILE A 744 11.76 -0.70 40.60
C ILE A 744 10.91 -0.42 41.84
N TYR A 745 9.63 -0.16 41.66
CA TYR A 745 8.67 0.01 42.75
C TYR A 745 8.58 -1.25 43.64
N GLU A 746 8.34 -2.42 43.09
CA GLU A 746 8.27 -3.68 43.83
C GLU A 746 9.54 -4.00 44.59
N GLN A 747 10.70 -3.64 44.06
CA GLN A 747 11.98 -3.92 44.65
C GLN A 747 12.34 -2.97 45.79
N PHE A 748 12.09 -1.67 45.63
CA PHE A 748 12.70 -0.64 46.47
C PHE A 748 11.74 0.29 47.18
N TYR A 749 10.43 0.15 46.98
CA TYR A 749 9.46 1.02 47.64
C TYR A 749 9.42 0.85 49.14
N ASP A 750 9.40 1.96 49.87
CA ASP A 750 9.30 2.08 51.32
C ASP A 750 8.34 3.26 51.62
N ASP A 751 7.30 3.02 52.42
CA ASP A 751 6.32 4.07 52.78
C ASP A 751 6.70 4.76 54.11
N GLY A 752 7.87 4.40 54.69
CA GLY A 752 8.32 4.91 55.96
C GLY A 752 7.58 4.31 57.17
N ALA A 753 6.53 3.52 56.92
CA ALA A 753 5.64 2.99 57.95
C ALA A 753 5.59 1.45 57.95
N GLN A 754 4.76 0.87 57.10
CA GLN A 754 4.47 -0.57 57.05
C GLN A 754 5.18 -1.27 55.86
N GLN A 755 5.20 -0.66 54.68
CA GLN A 755 5.81 -1.26 53.54
C GLN A 755 7.32 -1.07 53.53
N ARG A 756 8.07 -2.12 53.27
CA ARG A 756 9.51 -2.15 53.26
C ARG A 756 10.08 -2.68 51.93
N PRO A 757 11.28 -2.28 51.53
CA PRO A 757 11.92 -2.77 50.33
C PRO A 757 11.96 -4.30 50.29
N ALA A 758 11.65 -4.87 49.12
CA ALA A 758 11.74 -6.31 48.89
C ALA A 758 13.18 -6.76 48.66
N VAL A 759 14.05 -5.86 48.18
CA VAL A 759 15.47 -6.12 47.92
C VAL A 759 16.30 -5.50 49.04
N ASP A 760 17.02 -6.34 49.80
CA ASP A 760 17.96 -5.94 50.84
C ASP A 760 19.16 -6.93 50.82
N PRO A 761 20.23 -6.60 50.09
CA PRO A 761 21.37 -7.49 49.96
C PRO A 761 22.00 -7.86 51.33
N ALA A 762 21.95 -6.96 52.30
CA ALA A 762 22.52 -7.21 53.65
C ALA A 762 21.71 -8.30 54.38
N ARG A 763 20.47 -8.48 54.07
CA ARG A 763 19.56 -9.52 54.61
C ARG A 763 19.38 -10.71 53.66
N GLY A 764 20.03 -10.71 52.50
CA GLY A 764 19.88 -11.74 51.51
C GLY A 764 18.51 -11.75 50.81
N LEU A 765 17.78 -10.62 50.84
CA LEU A 765 16.46 -10.48 50.25
C LEU A 765 16.63 -10.05 48.76
N SER A 766 15.95 -10.75 47.86
CA SER A 766 15.88 -10.45 46.43
C SER A 766 14.56 -10.89 45.83
N LEU A 767 14.21 -10.30 44.67
CA LEU A 767 13.11 -10.74 43.84
C LEU A 767 13.60 -11.41 42.58
N SER A 768 13.02 -12.55 42.23
CA SER A 768 13.22 -13.23 40.96
C SER A 768 12.17 -12.77 39.93
N ALA A 769 12.47 -12.96 38.64
CA ALA A 769 11.46 -12.76 37.62
C ALA A 769 10.32 -13.78 37.74
N GLU A 770 9.08 -13.32 37.54
CA GLU A 770 7.94 -14.22 37.35
C GLU A 770 8.08 -14.95 36.00
N SER A 771 7.67 -16.19 35.93
CA SER A 771 7.64 -16.97 34.72
C SER A 771 6.28 -17.61 34.46
N VAL A 772 5.91 -17.73 33.19
CA VAL A 772 4.70 -18.40 32.75
C VAL A 772 4.99 -19.35 31.59
N THR A 773 4.45 -20.55 31.69
CA THR A 773 4.40 -21.51 30.57
C THR A 773 2.96 -21.79 30.22
N SER A 774 2.59 -21.63 28.97
CA SER A 774 1.21 -21.81 28.51
C SER A 774 1.09 -22.72 27.30
N GLY A 775 -0.07 -23.39 27.22
CA GLY A 775 -0.51 -24.14 26.06
C GLY A 775 -1.97 -23.88 25.72
N GLU A 776 -2.29 -23.89 24.45
CA GLU A 776 -3.62 -23.58 23.96
C GLU A 776 -3.94 -24.34 22.66
N VAL A 777 -5.19 -24.77 22.54
CA VAL A 777 -5.82 -25.21 21.30
C VAL A 777 -6.96 -24.28 20.98
N GLU A 778 -6.95 -23.69 19.80
CA GLU A 778 -8.01 -22.83 19.28
C GLU A 778 -8.54 -23.38 17.97
N VAL A 779 -9.85 -23.49 17.83
CA VAL A 779 -10.55 -23.92 16.62
C VAL A 779 -11.46 -22.80 16.18
N THR A 780 -11.31 -22.35 14.94
CA THR A 780 -12.20 -21.37 14.30
C THR A 780 -12.90 -22.00 13.11
N GLN A 781 -14.23 -21.98 13.11
CA GLN A 781 -15.07 -22.39 12.00
C GLN A 781 -15.81 -21.18 11.44
N ARG A 782 -15.56 -20.87 10.16
CA ARG A 782 -16.32 -19.86 9.41
C ARG A 782 -17.51 -20.49 8.72
N PHE A 783 -18.62 -19.76 8.64
CA PHE A 783 -19.83 -20.18 7.93
C PHE A 783 -20.57 -18.95 7.42
N LEU A 784 -21.35 -19.15 6.35
CA LEU A 784 -22.08 -18.08 5.69
C LEU A 784 -21.19 -16.85 5.34
N GLU A 785 -19.89 -17.09 5.07
CA GLU A 785 -18.85 -16.12 4.69
C GLU A 785 -18.53 -15.04 5.74
N ILE A 786 -19.49 -14.66 6.56
CA ILE A 786 -19.40 -13.52 7.50
C ILE A 786 -19.49 -13.91 8.98
N TRP A 787 -19.78 -15.18 9.29
CA TRP A 787 -19.83 -15.68 10.65
C TRP A 787 -18.59 -16.50 10.99
N ALA A 788 -18.08 -16.31 12.19
CA ALA A 788 -17.00 -17.09 12.75
C ALA A 788 -17.39 -17.59 14.15
N LEU A 789 -17.27 -18.88 14.37
CA LEU A 789 -17.33 -19.51 15.68
C LEU A 789 -15.92 -19.93 16.08
N THR A 790 -15.41 -19.40 17.16
CA THR A 790 -14.11 -19.74 17.73
C THR A 790 -14.30 -20.38 19.09
N ALA A 791 -13.65 -21.52 19.30
CA ALA A 791 -13.57 -22.19 20.60
C ALA A 791 -12.10 -22.41 20.97
N ALA A 792 -11.74 -22.16 22.21
CA ALA A 792 -10.38 -22.35 22.72
C ALA A 792 -10.38 -23.02 24.08
N VAL A 793 -9.36 -23.85 24.32
CA VAL A 793 -9.02 -24.39 25.64
C VAL A 793 -7.58 -24.04 25.91
N HIS A 794 -7.31 -23.50 27.10
CA HIS A 794 -5.97 -23.02 27.47
C HIS A 794 -5.60 -23.44 28.89
N GLY A 795 -4.29 -23.50 29.13
CA GLY A 795 -3.73 -23.71 30.45
C GLY A 795 -2.40 -22.98 30.59
N SER A 796 -2.16 -22.42 31.77
CA SER A 796 -0.92 -21.70 32.11
C SER A 796 -0.45 -22.10 33.49
N HIS A 797 0.85 -22.35 33.59
CA HIS A 797 1.56 -22.59 34.83
C HIS A 797 2.44 -21.36 35.11
N VAL A 798 2.18 -20.67 36.22
CA VAL A 798 2.88 -19.46 36.67
C VAL A 798 3.74 -19.80 37.88
N SER A 799 5.02 -19.46 37.83
CA SER A 799 5.96 -19.65 38.92
C SER A 799 6.50 -18.30 39.39
N ASP A 800 6.89 -18.25 40.62
CA ASP A 800 7.53 -17.08 41.24
C ASP A 800 6.69 -15.80 41.17
N LEU A 801 5.35 -15.94 41.25
CA LEU A 801 4.43 -14.79 41.21
C LEU A 801 4.80 -13.78 42.30
N ILE A 802 5.02 -12.53 41.94
CA ILE A 802 5.37 -11.45 42.85
C ILE A 802 4.05 -10.89 43.45
N ARG A 803 3.99 -10.87 44.79
CA ARG A 803 2.84 -10.32 45.50
C ARG A 803 3.25 -9.64 46.82
N ALA A 804 2.47 -8.66 47.23
CA ALA A 804 2.62 -8.08 48.55
C ALA A 804 2.16 -9.09 49.63
N VAL A 805 2.91 -9.25 50.70
CA VAL A 805 2.61 -10.12 51.82
C VAL A 805 2.84 -9.37 53.13
N THR A 806 1.88 -9.43 54.05
CA THR A 806 2.00 -8.87 55.39
C THR A 806 2.52 -9.95 56.32
N ASP A 807 3.66 -9.69 56.99
CA ASP A 807 4.23 -10.59 57.98
C ASP A 807 3.52 -10.49 59.35
N ALA A 808 3.87 -11.37 60.29
CA ALA A 808 3.29 -11.40 61.64
C ALA A 808 3.55 -10.11 62.46
N ALA A 809 4.49 -9.27 62.04
CA ALA A 809 4.81 -7.99 62.65
C ALA A 809 4.01 -6.83 62.02
N GLY A 810 3.20 -7.11 61.01
CA GLY A 810 2.46 -6.11 60.22
C GLY A 810 3.29 -5.46 59.11
N THR A 811 4.47 -5.97 58.81
CA THR A 811 5.31 -5.43 57.74
C THR A 811 4.88 -5.97 56.38
N VAL A 812 4.65 -5.10 55.42
CA VAL A 812 4.31 -5.44 54.02
C VAL A 812 5.56 -5.50 53.18
N ARG A 813 5.74 -6.57 52.42
CA ARG A 813 6.83 -6.72 51.45
C ARG A 813 6.35 -7.43 50.21
N TYR A 814 6.91 -7.07 49.05
CA TYR A 814 6.81 -7.91 47.86
C TYR A 814 7.69 -9.14 48.00
N VAL A 815 7.15 -10.30 47.71
CA VAL A 815 7.88 -11.58 47.73
C VAL A 815 7.47 -12.43 46.51
N ASN A 816 8.37 -13.29 46.05
CA ASN A 816 7.98 -14.35 45.12
C ASN A 816 7.16 -15.40 45.85
N SER A 817 6.00 -15.76 45.29
CA SER A 817 5.13 -16.82 45.86
C SER A 817 5.87 -18.16 45.89
N GLY A 818 5.88 -18.82 47.03
CA GLY A 818 6.43 -20.18 47.15
C GLY A 818 5.57 -21.26 46.48
N SER A 819 4.35 -20.94 46.09
CA SER A 819 3.42 -21.83 45.38
C SER A 819 3.21 -21.34 43.96
N ALA A 820 3.31 -22.26 42.99
CA ALA A 820 2.96 -21.97 41.60
C ALA A 820 1.44 -21.81 41.45
N VAL A 821 1.03 -21.05 40.42
CA VAL A 821 -0.38 -20.88 40.06
C VAL A 821 -0.70 -21.65 38.78
N LEU A 822 -1.78 -22.42 38.82
CA LEU A 822 -2.41 -23.00 37.66
C LEU A 822 -3.61 -22.15 37.23
N ALA A 823 -3.55 -21.56 36.04
CA ALA A 823 -4.68 -20.89 35.41
C ALA A 823 -5.13 -21.70 34.19
N ALA A 824 -6.39 -22.10 34.12
CA ALA A 824 -6.92 -22.91 33.04
C ALA A 824 -8.34 -22.44 32.66
N GLY A 825 -8.76 -22.66 31.43
CA GLY A 825 -10.09 -22.25 31.03
C GLY A 825 -10.48 -22.70 29.61
N ALA A 826 -11.73 -22.42 29.31
CA ALA A 826 -12.31 -22.64 27.99
C ALA A 826 -13.08 -21.37 27.57
N GLU A 827 -12.96 -21.03 26.32
CA GLU A 827 -13.55 -19.82 25.74
C GLU A 827 -14.31 -20.15 24.47
N VAL A 828 -15.44 -19.48 24.24
CA VAL A 828 -16.19 -19.55 23.00
C VAL A 828 -16.53 -18.14 22.52
N GLU A 829 -16.38 -17.85 21.26
CA GLU A 829 -16.78 -16.60 20.64
C GLU A 829 -17.54 -16.88 19.35
N LEU A 830 -18.75 -16.38 19.25
CA LEU A 830 -19.51 -16.28 18.00
C LEU A 830 -19.45 -14.84 17.53
N ARG A 831 -18.97 -14.62 16.31
CA ARG A 831 -18.86 -13.28 15.75
C ARG A 831 -19.40 -13.26 14.33
N ARG A 832 -20.24 -12.25 14.05
CA ARG A 832 -20.54 -11.81 12.71
C ARG A 832 -19.61 -10.65 12.36
N GLU A 833 -18.85 -10.80 11.28
CA GLU A 833 -17.97 -9.74 10.83
C GLU A 833 -18.79 -8.50 10.45
N TRP A 834 -18.20 -7.32 10.64
CA TRP A 834 -18.85 -6.06 10.32
C TRP A 834 -19.14 -5.98 8.81
N ARG A 835 -20.41 -5.89 8.47
CA ARG A 835 -20.84 -5.73 7.08
C ARG A 835 -22.15 -4.96 7.03
N GLN A 836 -22.24 -3.93 6.18
CA GLN A 836 -23.43 -3.08 6.02
C GLN A 836 -23.93 -2.47 7.34
N GLY A 837 -23.04 -2.07 8.21
CA GLY A 837 -23.38 -1.47 9.49
C GLY A 837 -23.83 -2.45 10.58
N LEU A 838 -23.93 -3.75 10.29
CA LEU A 838 -24.36 -4.77 11.25
C LEU A 838 -23.17 -5.50 11.84
N LEU A 839 -23.06 -5.48 13.17
CA LEU A 839 -22.11 -6.26 13.98
C LEU A 839 -22.94 -7.13 14.96
N VAL A 840 -22.53 -8.36 15.15
CA VAL A 840 -23.01 -9.22 16.25
C VAL A 840 -21.84 -9.99 16.82
N GLY A 841 -21.70 -9.99 18.14
CA GLY A 841 -20.68 -10.75 18.86
C GLY A 841 -21.25 -11.33 20.14
N ALA A 842 -20.93 -12.57 20.43
CA ALA A 842 -21.22 -13.21 21.71
C ALA A 842 -19.98 -13.95 22.20
N THR A 843 -19.61 -13.77 23.45
CA THR A 843 -18.45 -14.40 24.09
C THR A 843 -18.89 -15.10 25.37
N TYR A 844 -18.28 -16.23 25.64
CA TYR A 844 -18.37 -16.90 26.94
C TYR A 844 -17.01 -17.46 27.30
N GLY A 845 -16.61 -17.30 28.54
CA GLY A 845 -15.39 -17.83 29.11
C GLY A 845 -15.65 -18.49 30.46
N TYR A 846 -15.10 -19.68 30.63
CA TYR A 846 -14.91 -20.31 31.94
C TYR A 846 -13.45 -20.27 32.29
N GLN A 847 -13.08 -19.80 33.47
CA GLN A 847 -11.69 -19.72 33.92
C GLN A 847 -11.57 -20.12 35.40
N LEU A 848 -10.44 -20.77 35.68
CA LEU A 848 -10.04 -21.18 37.00
C LEU A 848 -8.59 -20.76 37.20
N ALA A 849 -8.29 -20.06 38.29
CA ALA A 849 -6.93 -19.77 38.70
C ALA A 849 -6.75 -20.10 40.16
N ARG A 850 -5.74 -20.92 40.48
CA ARG A 850 -5.47 -21.38 41.85
C ARG A 850 -3.99 -21.62 42.12
N TYR A 851 -3.57 -21.39 43.32
CA TYR A 851 -2.30 -21.83 43.87
C TYR A 851 -2.23 -23.35 43.98
N LEU A 852 -1.14 -23.94 43.61
CA LEU A 852 -0.89 -25.38 43.74
C LEU A 852 -0.32 -25.68 45.11
N GLY A 853 -0.78 -26.75 45.73
CA GLY A 853 -0.30 -27.21 47.05
C GLY A 853 -0.92 -26.51 48.26
N LEU A 854 -1.85 -25.58 48.05
CA LEU A 854 -2.65 -24.99 49.13
C LEU A 854 -4.00 -25.71 49.28
N ASP A 855 -4.61 -25.56 50.42
CA ASP A 855 -5.96 -26.03 50.69
C ASP A 855 -6.99 -25.31 49.82
N GLU A 856 -8.16 -25.90 49.62
CA GLU A 856 -9.14 -25.40 48.62
C GLU A 856 -9.61 -23.98 48.95
N ALA A 857 -9.71 -23.62 50.23
CA ALA A 857 -10.13 -22.29 50.68
C ALA A 857 -9.08 -21.22 50.34
N SER A 858 -7.78 -21.52 50.52
CA SER A 858 -6.65 -20.61 50.28
C SER A 858 -6.17 -20.64 48.83
N ALA A 859 -6.53 -21.67 48.06
CA ALA A 859 -5.97 -21.89 46.73
C ALA A 859 -6.48 -20.93 45.64
N ARG A 860 -7.70 -20.39 45.73
CA ARG A 860 -8.29 -19.55 44.68
C ARG A 860 -7.69 -18.15 44.66
N LEU A 861 -7.31 -17.67 43.49
CA LEU A 861 -6.87 -16.29 43.34
C LEU A 861 -8.01 -15.29 43.57
N VAL A 862 -7.64 -14.11 44.07
CA VAL A 862 -8.53 -12.96 44.27
C VAL A 862 -8.91 -12.37 42.92
N ASN A 863 -10.08 -11.74 42.82
CA ASN A 863 -10.56 -10.98 41.66
C ASN A 863 -10.83 -11.82 40.39
N VAL A 864 -10.79 -13.14 40.42
CA VAL A 864 -11.01 -13.98 39.23
C VAL A 864 -12.48 -14.44 39.16
N PRO A 865 -13.27 -13.92 38.18
CA PRO A 865 -14.62 -14.44 37.95
C PRO A 865 -14.54 -15.79 37.23
N ALA A 866 -15.20 -16.83 37.76
CA ALA A 866 -15.19 -18.15 37.14
C ALA A 866 -15.90 -18.17 35.76
N HIS A 867 -16.94 -17.37 35.62
CA HIS A 867 -17.71 -17.26 34.38
C HIS A 867 -17.80 -15.80 33.90
N LEU A 868 -17.57 -15.60 32.63
CA LEU A 868 -17.71 -14.33 31.94
C LEU A 868 -18.54 -14.56 30.68
N ALA A 869 -19.54 -13.74 30.45
CA ALA A 869 -20.29 -13.77 29.19
C ALA A 869 -20.54 -12.35 28.69
N SER A 870 -20.52 -12.14 27.41
CA SER A 870 -20.92 -10.87 26.82
C SER A 870 -21.60 -11.10 25.46
N CYS A 871 -22.61 -10.28 25.22
CA CYS A 871 -23.26 -10.19 23.91
C CYS A 871 -23.28 -8.74 23.49
N ARG A 872 -22.88 -8.46 22.25
CA ARG A 872 -22.90 -7.12 21.69
C ARG A 872 -23.45 -7.14 20.26
N ALA A 873 -24.23 -6.14 19.93
CA ALA A 873 -24.76 -5.97 18.58
C ALA A 873 -24.84 -4.48 18.22
N VAL A 874 -24.53 -4.16 16.97
CA VAL A 874 -24.82 -2.86 16.35
C VAL A 874 -25.71 -3.13 15.15
N VAL A 875 -26.91 -2.55 15.15
CA VAL A 875 -27.94 -2.80 14.13
C VAL A 875 -28.28 -1.46 13.46
N PRO A 876 -28.11 -1.31 12.14
CA PRO A 876 -28.56 -0.12 11.43
C PRO A 876 -30.08 -0.05 11.44
N VAL A 877 -30.62 1.07 11.92
CA VAL A 877 -32.07 1.33 12.00
C VAL A 877 -32.52 2.18 10.81
N PHE A 878 -31.78 3.25 10.51
CA PHE A 878 -32.08 4.16 9.39
C PHE A 878 -30.80 4.39 8.57
N GLY A 879 -30.28 3.33 7.95
CA GLY A 879 -29.06 3.38 7.18
C GLY A 879 -27.88 3.93 7.99
N ASP A 880 -27.17 4.94 7.45
CA ASP A 880 -26.06 5.57 8.17
C ASP A 880 -26.51 6.61 9.20
N LEU A 881 -27.79 7.07 9.09
CA LEU A 881 -28.29 8.11 9.98
C LEU A 881 -28.44 7.64 11.41
N ALA A 882 -28.83 6.37 11.62
CA ALA A 882 -29.01 5.82 12.95
C ALA A 882 -28.72 4.32 13.01
N ALA A 883 -27.91 3.91 13.96
CA ALA A 883 -27.68 2.52 14.35
C ALA A 883 -27.85 2.37 15.84
N ALA A 884 -28.53 1.31 16.28
CA ALA A 884 -28.69 0.95 17.68
C ALA A 884 -27.58 -0.01 18.09
N GLY A 885 -26.85 0.32 19.15
CA GLY A 885 -25.85 -0.54 19.78
C GLY A 885 -26.37 -1.09 21.10
N VAL A 886 -26.23 -2.39 21.33
CA VAL A 886 -26.57 -3.06 22.58
C VAL A 886 -25.38 -3.90 23.03
N ARG A 887 -24.99 -3.78 24.29
CA ARG A 887 -24.00 -4.67 24.92
C ARG A 887 -24.57 -5.16 26.26
N VAL A 888 -24.46 -6.45 26.47
CA VAL A 888 -24.83 -7.10 27.75
C VAL A 888 -23.63 -7.90 28.22
N THR A 889 -23.23 -7.69 29.48
CA THR A 889 -22.11 -8.39 30.11
C THR A 889 -22.57 -9.03 31.41
N VAL A 890 -22.20 -10.29 31.61
CA VAL A 890 -22.47 -11.07 32.81
C VAL A 890 -21.16 -11.52 33.43
N GLU A 891 -20.98 -11.25 34.70
CA GLU A 891 -19.80 -11.63 35.47
C GLU A 891 -20.20 -12.42 36.70
N ALA A 892 -19.54 -13.57 36.91
CA ALA A 892 -19.73 -14.37 38.14
C ALA A 892 -19.14 -13.65 39.35
N PRO A 893 -19.54 -14.04 40.58
CA PRO A 893 -18.93 -13.55 41.81
C PRO A 893 -17.42 -13.72 41.81
N ARG A 894 -16.70 -12.77 42.39
CA ARG A 894 -15.24 -12.75 42.52
C ARG A 894 -14.86 -12.75 43.98
N ARG A 895 -13.85 -13.53 44.34
CA ARG A 895 -13.27 -13.51 45.71
C ARG A 895 -12.64 -12.13 45.96
N ILE A 896 -12.86 -11.56 47.13
CA ILE A 896 -12.45 -10.18 47.46
C ILE A 896 -11.13 -10.10 48.22
N ALA A 897 -10.73 -11.13 48.96
CA ALA A 897 -9.48 -11.16 49.69
C ALA A 897 -8.93 -12.58 49.82
N ALA A 898 -7.61 -12.72 49.94
CA ALA A 898 -6.91 -14.00 50.01
C ALA A 898 -7.27 -14.83 51.26
N GLU A 899 -7.59 -14.19 52.38
CA GLU A 899 -7.89 -14.80 53.63
C GLU A 899 -9.40 -14.90 53.96
N SER A 900 -10.26 -14.54 52.98
CA SER A 900 -11.71 -14.55 53.16
C SER A 900 -12.38 -15.35 52.03
N GLU A 901 -13.45 -16.08 52.39
CA GLU A 901 -14.33 -16.70 51.38
C GLU A 901 -15.40 -15.73 50.84
N GLU A 902 -15.38 -14.47 51.29
CA GLU A 902 -16.29 -13.44 50.81
C GLU A 902 -16.07 -13.19 49.33
N SER A 903 -17.16 -12.94 48.63
CA SER A 903 -17.16 -12.70 47.23
C SER A 903 -18.11 -11.56 46.87
N THR A 904 -17.82 -10.87 45.77
CA THR A 904 -18.73 -9.89 45.17
C THR A 904 -20.04 -10.58 44.75
N ARG A 905 -21.06 -9.81 44.42
CA ARG A 905 -22.27 -10.33 43.80
C ARG A 905 -22.04 -10.53 42.30
N ALA A 906 -22.75 -11.48 41.68
CA ALA A 906 -22.81 -11.58 40.25
C ALA A 906 -23.31 -10.26 39.64
N ALA A 907 -22.74 -9.84 38.51
CA ALA A 907 -23.13 -8.62 37.84
C ALA A 907 -23.77 -8.92 36.50
N LEU A 908 -24.85 -8.21 36.20
CA LEU A 908 -25.46 -8.10 34.87
C LEU A 908 -25.47 -6.63 34.48
N LEU A 909 -24.67 -6.27 33.49
CA LEU A 909 -24.55 -4.92 32.94
C LEU A 909 -25.13 -4.89 31.53
N ALA A 910 -25.97 -3.91 31.25
CA ALA A 910 -26.52 -3.69 29.91
C ALA A 910 -26.29 -2.25 29.48
N ASP A 911 -25.81 -2.06 28.29
CA ASP A 911 -25.57 -0.75 27.70
C ASP A 911 -26.38 -0.63 26.40
N LEU A 912 -26.90 0.55 26.16
CA LEU A 912 -27.67 0.90 24.98
C LEU A 912 -27.08 2.16 24.36
N THR A 913 -26.79 2.14 23.04
CA THR A 913 -26.32 3.33 22.32
C THR A 913 -27.14 3.56 21.04
N LEU A 914 -27.24 4.80 20.65
CA LEU A 914 -27.74 5.24 19.35
C LEU A 914 -26.64 6.08 18.70
N SER A 915 -26.10 5.61 17.58
CA SER A 915 -25.03 6.30 16.86
C SER A 915 -25.41 6.54 15.42
N GLY A 916 -24.86 7.55 14.79
CA GLY A 916 -25.15 7.82 13.39
C GLY A 916 -24.28 8.92 12.78
N THR A 917 -24.44 9.10 11.46
CA THR A 917 -23.75 10.13 10.69
C THR A 917 -24.76 11.01 9.95
N ILE A 918 -24.72 12.31 10.22
CA ILE A 918 -25.50 13.34 9.54
C ILE A 918 -24.61 13.91 8.43
N ARG A 919 -24.73 13.35 7.22
CA ARG A 919 -23.82 13.69 6.11
C ARG A 919 -23.85 15.15 5.71
N THR A 920 -25.02 15.79 5.74
CA THR A 920 -25.17 17.22 5.40
C THR A 920 -24.44 18.16 6.33
N LEU A 921 -24.19 17.73 7.58
CA LEU A 921 -23.47 18.48 8.60
C LEU A 921 -22.03 17.97 8.79
N HIS A 922 -21.63 16.97 8.03
CA HIS A 922 -20.36 16.27 8.26
C HIS A 922 -20.15 15.83 9.72
N ALA A 923 -21.24 15.49 10.40
CA ALA A 923 -21.27 15.23 11.83
C ALA A 923 -21.60 13.77 12.11
N ARG A 924 -20.96 13.23 13.12
CA ARG A 924 -21.23 11.92 13.72
C ARG A 924 -21.65 12.14 15.17
N TYR A 925 -22.64 11.39 15.66
CA TYR A 925 -23.09 11.46 17.02
C TYR A 925 -23.17 10.07 17.65
N VAL A 926 -23.03 10.04 18.99
CA VAL A 926 -23.33 8.89 19.84
C VAL A 926 -24.14 9.40 21.04
N LEU A 927 -25.28 8.79 21.29
CA LEU A 927 -26.08 8.92 22.49
C LEU A 927 -26.06 7.56 23.18
N GLY A 928 -25.70 7.48 24.45
CA GLY A 928 -25.53 6.21 25.13
C GLY A 928 -26.09 6.23 26.55
N ILE A 929 -26.48 5.04 27.00
CA ILE A 929 -26.82 4.74 28.38
C ILE A 929 -26.00 3.51 28.78
N TYR A 930 -24.99 3.71 29.60
CA TYR A 930 -24.23 2.63 30.19
C TYR A 930 -24.91 2.19 31.50
N ASN A 931 -24.80 0.90 31.80
CA ASN A 931 -25.49 0.28 32.93
C ASN A 931 -26.99 0.66 32.97
N LEU A 932 -27.69 0.43 31.86
CA LEU A 932 -29.12 0.74 31.67
C LEU A 932 -30.00 0.25 32.82
N LEU A 933 -29.67 -0.91 33.39
CA LEU A 933 -30.42 -1.55 34.48
C LEU A 933 -30.13 -0.90 35.82
N ASP A 934 -29.23 0.06 35.90
CA ASP A 934 -28.78 0.68 37.16
C ASP A 934 -28.32 -0.34 38.21
N ALA A 935 -27.67 -1.42 37.73
CA ALA A 935 -27.21 -2.51 38.58
C ALA A 935 -26.12 -2.02 39.53
N LYS A 936 -26.29 -2.36 40.77
CA LYS A 936 -25.25 -2.16 41.78
C LYS A 936 -24.19 -3.23 41.60
N HIS A 937 -23.03 -2.80 41.17
CA HIS A 937 -21.90 -3.67 40.84
C HIS A 937 -20.69 -3.25 41.66
N ASP A 938 -20.08 -4.21 42.34
CA ASP A 938 -18.87 -4.02 43.12
C ASP A 938 -17.76 -4.89 42.52
N THR A 939 -16.51 -4.37 42.46
CA THR A 939 -15.33 -5.14 42.14
C THR A 939 -14.40 -5.22 43.33
N PRO A 940 -13.54 -6.23 43.43
CA PRO A 940 -12.50 -6.25 44.44
C PRO A 940 -11.61 -5.01 44.30
N ALA A 941 -11.32 -4.37 45.43
CA ALA A 941 -10.40 -3.25 45.55
C ALA A 941 -8.99 -3.75 45.90
N SER A 942 -8.01 -2.90 45.71
CA SER A 942 -6.65 -3.11 46.24
C SER A 942 -6.68 -3.22 47.77
N GLU A 943 -5.83 -4.07 48.34
CA GLU A 943 -5.65 -4.21 49.77
C GLU A 943 -5.10 -2.93 50.43
N THR A 944 -4.68 -1.96 49.65
CA THR A 944 -4.25 -0.65 50.14
C THR A 944 -5.40 0.26 50.54
N PHE A 945 -6.68 -0.09 50.25
CA PHE A 945 -7.87 0.64 50.69
C PHE A 945 -8.43 0.02 51.98
N PHE A 946 -9.11 0.84 52.76
CA PHE A 946 -9.92 0.34 53.91
C PHE A 946 -11.12 -0.52 53.45
N SER A 947 -11.55 -0.40 52.24
CA SER A 947 -12.64 -1.19 51.64
C SER A 947 -12.08 -2.32 50.79
N LEU A 948 -12.56 -3.53 51.01
CA LEU A 948 -12.16 -4.69 50.17
C LEU A 948 -12.89 -4.71 48.82
N THR A 949 -13.88 -3.86 48.64
CA THR A 949 -14.63 -3.73 47.39
C THR A 949 -14.81 -2.28 47.00
N SER A 950 -14.81 -2.03 45.71
CA SER A 950 -15.08 -0.72 45.13
C SER A 950 -16.39 -0.75 44.35
N ARG A 951 -17.32 0.16 44.71
CA ARG A 951 -18.59 0.34 44.00
C ARG A 951 -18.30 0.92 42.62
N GLN A 952 -18.84 0.31 41.61
CA GLN A 952 -18.71 0.84 40.22
C GLN A 952 -19.83 1.85 39.92
N ASN A 953 -19.57 2.67 38.86
CA ASN A 953 -20.51 3.70 38.41
C ASN A 953 -21.90 3.11 38.15
N ARG A 954 -22.91 3.85 38.57
CA ARG A 954 -24.32 3.58 38.32
C ARG A 954 -24.62 3.82 36.83
N ARG A 955 -25.91 3.95 36.52
CA ARG A 955 -26.32 4.32 35.15
C ARG A 955 -25.63 5.62 34.74
N THR A 956 -25.00 5.64 33.58
CA THR A 956 -24.28 6.79 33.05
C THR A 956 -24.80 7.14 31.65
N LEU A 957 -25.20 8.38 31.46
CA LEU A 957 -25.64 8.91 30.15
C LEU A 957 -24.42 9.47 29.40
N LEU A 958 -24.35 9.20 28.13
CA LEU A 958 -23.28 9.67 27.24
C LEU A 958 -23.89 10.48 26.08
N VAL A 959 -23.27 11.60 25.76
CA VAL A 959 -23.45 12.33 24.50
C VAL A 959 -22.07 12.62 23.92
N ASP A 960 -21.82 12.22 22.68
CA ASP A 960 -20.59 12.53 21.94
C ASP A 960 -20.96 13.02 20.55
N LEU A 961 -20.36 14.12 20.13
CA LEU A 961 -20.54 14.73 18.82
C LEU A 961 -19.17 14.98 18.17
N LEU A 962 -18.96 14.46 16.98
CA LEU A 962 -17.76 14.67 16.18
C LEU A 962 -18.14 15.31 14.84
N VAL A 963 -17.47 16.38 14.46
CA VAL A 963 -17.58 17.05 13.17
C VAL A 963 -16.28 16.84 12.42
N SER A 964 -16.39 16.43 11.14
CA SER A 964 -15.24 16.20 10.25
C SER A 964 -15.41 17.04 8.99
N LEU A 965 -14.49 17.99 8.77
CA LEU A 965 -14.49 18.89 7.61
C LEU A 965 -13.37 18.50 6.66
N PRO A 966 -13.61 18.44 5.33
CA PRO A 966 -12.63 18.05 4.33
C PRO A 966 -11.44 19.02 4.22
#